data_8907b23a35d8b6cb657560543a14f2c5
#
_entry.id   8907b23a35d8b6cb657560543a14f2c5
#
_cell.length_a   1.000
_cell.length_b   1.000
_cell.length_c   1.000
_cell.angle_alpha   90.00
_cell.angle_beta   90.00
_cell.angle_gamma   90.00
#
_symmetry.space_group_name_H-M   'P 1'
#
loop_
_entity.id
_entity.type
_entity.pdbx_description
1 polymer ?
#
loop_
_entity_poly.entity_id
_entity_poly.type
_entity_poly.pdbx_seq_one_letter_code
_entity_poly.pdbx_strand_id
1 'polypeptide(L)'
;MKLFHHLAFLTMLTCAWCCTEVKEITVVPYPNEVEIQNGAFKAAGADIHYAPEFEQFAKDAIVSFGEQLSSTSGKVSQIAEGDSDKGFCFRLNAELPEEAYTLKVGKRSAIVEASSLNGVIYAIQTMKQMLPAEIFGKEKAADADWTMQCCTINDAPRFGYRGTHLDVGRHFFTVDEVKCFLDVLEFHKINRFHWHLTEDQGWRVEIKKYPKLTEVGSIRKETLVGHLSRSNTYDGTPYGEGMWYTQDQIREIVDYAARKGITVIPEIDLPGHMLGALAAYPELGCIGGHYDVWCKWGVSEDVLCVGKESTMKFLEDVLAELCELFPGEYFHIGGDECPKVRWEKCPHCQAKIRELGLKDDDKHTAEQFLQSYVTARIEKFLAGKGKKIIGWDEILEGELSPNATVMSWRGVAGGLEAARLGHDAIMTPYDFCYLDYYQNGIHDKEPYLCIGGDLPVEKCYSYEPISEDMSAEEAAHILGVQANLWTEYISTEDHLYYQLLPRLTALSEVQWCNKDRKDWKRFSDSAEEFCTIFDKMGHNYASYIFGILHEVKVNNETHCIEVTLSTPGNTPIRYTLDGSEPGADSKLYTGTIVLDKSCTLKATALRNEKWTGRLAIDFADSKAFGGPVTGVGIPVKKYTYNYPYNLIDGVRGENDYGTGEWVGMFDADFDVIVEVDPEDTYTCMTLGTFIEREDDVFGPSRIVVYASDNGTDFRQIAEETYEMAGPVGPERCAADYTVTFPEISAKYFRVQATPHPELPSWHKRRGTPAYLFVDEVMIR
;
A
#
# COMPACT_ATOMS: atom_id res chain seq x y z
N MET A 1 79.47 -46.65 5.97
CA MET A 1 78.76 -45.65 6.73
C MET A 1 77.93 -44.86 5.75
N LYS A 2 76.67 -45.24 5.52
CA LYS A 2 75.71 -44.50 4.68
C LYS A 2 74.38 -44.53 5.46
N LEU A 3 73.94 -43.36 5.85
CA LEU A 3 72.60 -43.09 6.46
C LEU A 3 71.54 -43.19 5.35
N PHE A 4 70.51 -43.99 5.57
CA PHE A 4 69.29 -43.97 4.77
C PHE A 4 68.21 -43.22 5.53
N HIS A 5 67.72 -42.14 4.95
CA HIS A 5 66.53 -41.44 5.40
C HIS A 5 65.30 -42.04 4.71
N HIS A 6 64.34 -42.56 5.47
CA HIS A 6 63.05 -42.94 4.99
C HIS A 6 62.11 -41.73 5.16
N LEU A 7 61.61 -41.20 4.04
CA LEU A 7 60.58 -40.18 3.98
C LEU A 7 59.21 -40.89 3.89
N ALA A 8 58.45 -40.87 4.93
CA ALA A 8 57.06 -41.34 4.92
C ALA A 8 56.15 -40.22 4.39
N PHE A 9 55.54 -40.43 3.22
CA PHE A 9 54.47 -39.58 2.69
C PHE A 9 53.17 -39.91 3.39
N LEU A 10 52.69 -39.01 4.26
CA LEU A 10 51.36 -39.05 4.87
C LEU A 10 50.38 -38.36 3.92
N THR A 11 49.64 -39.14 3.13
CA THR A 11 48.48 -38.62 2.34
C THR A 11 47.33 -38.32 3.28
N MET A 12 47.12 -37.04 3.60
CA MET A 12 45.85 -36.58 4.19
C MET A 12 44.76 -36.64 3.12
N LEU A 13 43.86 -37.60 3.23
CA LEU A 13 42.55 -37.54 2.58
C LEU A 13 41.76 -36.43 3.28
N THR A 14 41.68 -35.26 2.67
CA THR A 14 40.66 -34.27 3.04
C THR A 14 39.33 -34.75 2.49
N CYS A 15 38.49 -35.36 3.33
CA CYS A 15 37.07 -35.46 3.06
C CYS A 15 36.53 -34.04 3.00
N ALA A 16 36.36 -33.50 1.82
CA ALA A 16 35.51 -32.35 1.60
C ALA A 16 34.07 -32.82 1.92
N TRP A 17 33.62 -32.57 3.15
CA TRP A 17 32.20 -32.55 3.42
C TRP A 17 31.65 -31.39 2.60
N CYS A 18 31.00 -31.72 1.49
CA CYS A 18 30.13 -30.84 0.79
C CYS A 18 28.91 -30.62 1.75
N CYS A 19 29.00 -29.66 2.63
CA CYS A 19 27.81 -29.07 3.24
C CYS A 19 27.08 -28.41 2.07
N THR A 20 26.11 -29.11 1.47
CA THR A 20 25.08 -28.44 0.68
C THR A 20 24.38 -27.49 1.66
N GLU A 21 24.57 -26.19 1.46
CA GLU A 21 23.78 -25.19 2.18
C GLU A 21 22.32 -25.55 2.00
N VAL A 22 21.61 -25.64 3.12
CA VAL A 22 20.16 -25.86 3.11
C VAL A 22 19.54 -24.57 2.61
N LYS A 23 18.99 -24.60 1.39
CA LYS A 23 18.37 -23.41 0.80
C LYS A 23 17.06 -23.11 1.54
N GLU A 24 16.88 -21.89 2.04
CA GLU A 24 15.61 -21.42 2.57
C GLU A 24 14.56 -21.39 1.46
N ILE A 25 13.27 -21.52 1.83
CA ILE A 25 12.17 -21.35 0.89
C ILE A 25 11.73 -19.89 0.83
N THR A 26 11.37 -19.42 -0.35
CA THR A 26 11.00 -18.03 -0.65
C THR A 26 9.51 -17.88 -0.98
N VAL A 27 8.68 -18.62 -0.27
CA VAL A 27 7.22 -18.63 -0.48
C VAL A 27 6.55 -17.41 0.17
N VAL A 28 5.62 -16.77 -0.52
CA VAL A 28 4.79 -15.69 0.00
C VAL A 28 3.31 -15.95 -0.29
N PRO A 29 2.40 -15.81 0.70
CA PRO A 29 2.70 -15.59 2.12
C PRO A 29 3.48 -16.75 2.73
N TYR A 30 4.36 -16.43 3.70
CA TYR A 30 5.24 -17.42 4.32
C TYR A 30 4.45 -18.38 5.22
N PRO A 31 4.73 -19.69 5.16
CA PRO A 31 4.02 -20.67 6.00
C PRO A 31 4.26 -20.46 7.49
N ASN A 32 3.22 -20.68 8.29
CA ASN A 32 3.30 -20.50 9.75
C ASN A 32 4.24 -21.50 10.44
N GLU A 33 4.32 -22.74 9.95
CA GLU A 33 5.28 -23.73 10.42
C GLU A 33 6.02 -24.36 9.25
N VAL A 34 7.33 -24.27 9.24
CA VAL A 34 8.19 -24.89 8.22
C VAL A 34 9.46 -25.44 8.85
N GLU A 35 9.78 -26.68 8.50
CA GLU A 35 11.03 -27.37 8.85
C GLU A 35 11.75 -27.77 7.55
N ILE A 36 12.88 -27.14 7.26
CA ILE A 36 13.68 -27.43 6.06
C ILE A 36 14.54 -28.67 6.29
N GLN A 37 14.62 -29.55 5.32
CA GLN A 37 15.34 -30.82 5.37
C GLN A 37 16.32 -30.94 4.20
N ASN A 38 17.39 -31.73 4.36
CA ASN A 38 18.40 -31.95 3.32
C ASN A 38 17.86 -32.76 2.13
N GLY A 39 18.06 -32.24 0.93
CA GLY A 39 17.74 -32.91 -0.32
C GLY A 39 16.65 -32.17 -1.11
N ALA A 40 16.34 -32.69 -2.27
CA ALA A 40 15.34 -32.13 -3.17
C ALA A 40 14.48 -33.23 -3.82
N PHE A 41 13.24 -32.91 -4.12
CA PHE A 41 12.29 -33.69 -4.88
C PHE A 41 12.30 -33.26 -6.35
N LYS A 42 12.42 -34.21 -7.26
CA LYS A 42 12.37 -33.93 -8.70
C LYS A 42 10.93 -33.92 -9.17
N ALA A 43 10.40 -32.75 -9.47
CA ALA A 43 9.00 -32.54 -9.83
C ALA A 43 8.68 -32.86 -11.31
N ALA A 44 9.56 -32.48 -12.25
CA ALA A 44 9.30 -32.64 -13.68
C ALA A 44 9.11 -34.10 -14.11
N GLY A 45 7.89 -34.44 -14.57
CA GLY A 45 7.50 -35.79 -14.98
C GLY A 45 7.21 -36.73 -13.80
N ALA A 46 7.04 -36.21 -12.60
CA ALA A 46 6.54 -36.98 -11.46
C ALA A 46 5.02 -37.16 -11.58
N ASP A 47 4.53 -38.39 -11.35
CA ASP A 47 3.11 -38.68 -11.40
C ASP A 47 2.36 -38.02 -10.25
N ILE A 48 1.07 -37.77 -10.45
CA ILE A 48 0.19 -37.10 -9.51
C ILE A 48 -0.93 -38.05 -9.13
N HIS A 49 -1.09 -38.29 -7.84
CA HIS A 49 -2.14 -39.14 -7.29
C HIS A 49 -3.04 -38.33 -6.34
N TYR A 50 -4.35 -38.60 -6.35
CA TYR A 50 -5.27 -37.91 -5.46
C TYR A 50 -6.30 -38.87 -4.87
N ALA A 51 -6.71 -38.64 -3.64
CA ALA A 51 -7.73 -39.41 -2.95
C ALA A 51 -9.09 -39.33 -3.68
N PRO A 52 -9.88 -40.43 -3.76
CA PRO A 52 -11.15 -40.46 -4.50
C PRO A 52 -12.13 -39.36 -4.10
N GLU A 53 -12.11 -38.92 -2.86
CA GLU A 53 -12.99 -37.88 -2.34
C GLU A 53 -12.76 -36.51 -3.02
N PHE A 54 -11.57 -36.26 -3.49
CA PHE A 54 -11.24 -35.01 -4.22
C PHE A 54 -11.85 -34.92 -5.61
N GLU A 55 -12.37 -36.06 -6.16
CA GLU A 55 -13.11 -36.08 -7.42
C GLU A 55 -14.27 -35.06 -7.41
N GLN A 56 -14.88 -34.84 -6.25
CA GLN A 56 -16.08 -34.01 -6.12
C GLN A 56 -15.80 -32.50 -5.97
N PHE A 57 -14.62 -32.10 -5.46
CA PHE A 57 -14.42 -30.71 -5.11
C PHE A 57 -13.01 -30.13 -5.40
N ALA A 58 -11.95 -30.94 -5.55
CA ALA A 58 -10.59 -30.44 -5.74
C ALA A 58 -9.86 -31.00 -6.96
N LYS A 59 -10.46 -31.97 -7.67
CA LYS A 59 -9.86 -32.59 -8.86
C LYS A 59 -9.42 -31.58 -9.91
N ASP A 60 -10.25 -30.62 -10.24
CA ASP A 60 -9.93 -29.63 -11.28
C ASP A 60 -8.68 -28.81 -10.94
N ALA A 61 -8.50 -28.43 -9.68
CA ALA A 61 -7.30 -27.73 -9.23
C ALA A 61 -6.04 -28.61 -9.35
N ILE A 62 -6.14 -29.89 -8.96
CA ILE A 62 -5.04 -30.86 -9.03
C ILE A 62 -4.68 -31.16 -10.49
N VAL A 63 -5.68 -31.35 -11.36
CA VAL A 63 -5.48 -31.58 -12.80
C VAL A 63 -4.82 -30.35 -13.44
N SER A 64 -5.31 -29.14 -13.16
CA SER A 64 -4.76 -27.90 -13.68
C SER A 64 -3.29 -27.72 -13.28
N PHE A 65 -2.93 -28.03 -12.03
CA PHE A 65 -1.54 -28.04 -11.58
C PHE A 65 -0.68 -29.01 -12.38
N GLY A 66 -1.14 -30.24 -12.59
CA GLY A 66 -0.41 -31.27 -13.33
C GLY A 66 -0.23 -30.94 -14.81
N GLU A 67 -1.24 -30.36 -15.45
CA GLU A 67 -1.19 -29.88 -16.83
C GLU A 67 -0.20 -28.71 -16.96
N GLN A 68 -0.23 -27.76 -16.04
CA GLN A 68 0.70 -26.62 -16.01
C GLN A 68 2.15 -27.09 -15.80
N LEU A 69 2.40 -28.00 -14.85
CA LEU A 69 3.71 -28.59 -14.63
C LEU A 69 4.20 -29.37 -15.88
N SER A 70 3.31 -30.12 -16.52
CA SER A 70 3.68 -30.87 -17.72
C SER A 70 4.02 -29.97 -18.91
N SER A 71 3.23 -28.92 -19.14
CA SER A 71 3.43 -27.99 -20.26
C SER A 71 4.73 -27.18 -20.10
N THR A 72 4.95 -26.61 -18.91
CA THR A 72 6.10 -25.75 -18.65
C THR A 72 7.41 -26.52 -18.50
N SER A 73 7.41 -27.67 -17.81
CA SER A 73 8.60 -28.51 -17.70
C SER A 73 8.90 -29.33 -18.98
N GLY A 74 7.91 -29.50 -19.84
CA GLY A 74 8.00 -30.33 -21.04
C GLY A 74 8.08 -31.84 -20.76
N LYS A 75 7.73 -32.29 -19.54
CA LYS A 75 7.65 -33.69 -19.15
C LYS A 75 6.26 -34.02 -18.63
N VAL A 76 5.62 -34.96 -19.27
CA VAL A 76 4.24 -35.34 -18.92
C VAL A 76 4.21 -36.02 -17.56
N SER A 77 3.36 -35.54 -16.68
CA SER A 77 2.95 -36.17 -15.42
C SER A 77 1.64 -36.94 -15.66
N GLN A 78 1.58 -38.22 -15.25
CA GLN A 78 0.32 -38.96 -15.27
C GLN A 78 -0.50 -38.57 -14.04
N ILE A 79 -1.79 -38.32 -14.23
CA ILE A 79 -2.70 -37.94 -13.15
C ILE A 79 -3.71 -39.09 -12.97
N ALA A 80 -3.78 -39.60 -11.75
CA ALA A 80 -4.64 -40.77 -11.46
C ALA A 80 -5.25 -40.70 -10.06
N GLU A 81 -6.47 -41.21 -9.92
CA GLU A 81 -7.07 -41.49 -8.65
C GLU A 81 -6.31 -42.62 -7.93
N GLY A 82 -6.13 -42.49 -6.62
CA GLY A 82 -5.48 -43.48 -5.74
C GLY A 82 -4.39 -42.85 -4.89
N ASP A 83 -3.73 -43.67 -4.07
CA ASP A 83 -2.60 -43.24 -3.22
C ASP A 83 -1.26 -43.80 -3.75
N SER A 84 -0.18 -43.12 -3.42
CA SER A 84 1.19 -43.49 -3.81
C SER A 84 2.20 -43.04 -2.77
N ASP A 85 3.37 -43.73 -2.73
CA ASP A 85 4.54 -43.30 -1.94
C ASP A 85 5.58 -42.57 -2.80
N LYS A 86 5.24 -42.24 -4.05
CA LYS A 86 6.08 -41.53 -5.03
C LYS A 86 5.26 -40.48 -5.78
N GLY A 87 5.96 -39.47 -6.29
CA GLY A 87 5.34 -38.38 -7.02
C GLY A 87 4.59 -37.40 -6.12
N PHE A 88 3.63 -36.71 -6.66
CA PHE A 88 2.74 -35.86 -5.88
C PHE A 88 1.55 -36.68 -5.38
N CYS A 89 1.22 -36.57 -4.11
CA CYS A 89 0.14 -37.34 -3.50
C CYS A 89 -0.77 -36.41 -2.69
N PHE A 90 -2.00 -36.25 -3.12
CA PHE A 90 -3.02 -35.48 -2.45
C PHE A 90 -3.93 -36.39 -1.64
N ARG A 91 -3.93 -36.27 -0.33
CA ARG A 91 -4.67 -37.10 0.62
C ARG A 91 -5.71 -36.30 1.38
N LEU A 92 -6.90 -36.86 1.54
CA LEU A 92 -7.91 -36.26 2.40
C LEU A 92 -7.52 -36.47 3.87
N ASN A 93 -7.50 -35.39 4.64
CA ASN A 93 -7.40 -35.40 6.10
C ASN A 93 -8.53 -34.56 6.69
N ALA A 94 -9.64 -35.19 7.02
CA ALA A 94 -10.85 -34.51 7.51
C ALA A 94 -10.70 -33.90 8.92
N GLU A 95 -9.58 -34.14 9.60
CA GLU A 95 -9.30 -33.53 10.92
C GLU A 95 -8.68 -32.14 10.80
N LEU A 96 -8.16 -31.79 9.63
CA LEU A 96 -7.61 -30.46 9.39
C LEU A 96 -8.73 -29.41 9.29
N PRO A 97 -8.49 -28.19 9.80
CA PRO A 97 -9.36 -27.04 9.51
C PRO A 97 -9.55 -26.82 8.01
N GLU A 98 -10.67 -26.23 7.62
CA GLU A 98 -11.07 -26.08 6.21
C GLU A 98 -10.02 -25.41 5.31
N GLU A 99 -9.29 -24.41 5.82
CA GLU A 99 -8.27 -23.71 5.06
C GLU A 99 -6.82 -24.15 5.37
N ALA A 100 -6.67 -25.18 6.20
CA ALA A 100 -5.37 -25.70 6.56
C ALA A 100 -4.88 -26.76 5.56
N TYR A 101 -3.56 -26.91 5.48
CA TYR A 101 -2.91 -28.00 4.76
C TYR A 101 -1.62 -28.43 5.44
N THR A 102 -1.20 -29.67 5.18
CA THR A 102 0.17 -30.11 5.42
C THR A 102 0.85 -30.44 4.10
N LEU A 103 2.14 -30.15 3.98
CA LEU A 103 2.96 -30.49 2.82
C LEU A 103 4.26 -31.12 3.30
N LYS A 104 4.49 -32.37 2.95
CA LYS A 104 5.74 -33.07 3.26
C LYS A 104 6.48 -33.39 1.96
N VAL A 105 7.56 -32.66 1.70
CA VAL A 105 8.43 -32.86 0.54
C VAL A 105 9.61 -33.72 0.96
N GLY A 106 9.63 -34.98 0.51
CA GLY A 106 10.75 -35.91 0.63
C GLY A 106 11.45 -36.09 -0.74
N LYS A 107 12.55 -36.85 -0.80
CA LYS A 107 13.32 -37.08 -2.04
C LYS A 107 12.53 -37.82 -3.13
N ARG A 108 11.45 -38.53 -2.79
CA ARG A 108 10.67 -39.40 -3.69
C ARG A 108 9.25 -38.93 -3.89
N SER A 109 8.70 -38.14 -2.98
CA SER A 109 7.30 -37.71 -3.00
C SER A 109 7.12 -36.34 -2.38
N ALA A 110 6.09 -35.64 -2.84
CA ALA A 110 5.51 -34.47 -2.19
C ALA A 110 4.07 -34.83 -1.80
N ILE A 111 3.82 -34.94 -0.50
CA ILE A 111 2.53 -35.39 0.06
C ILE A 111 1.82 -34.16 0.63
N VAL A 112 0.63 -33.90 0.09
CA VAL A 112 -0.31 -32.89 0.56
C VAL A 112 -1.44 -33.56 1.33
N GLU A 113 -1.76 -33.06 2.52
CA GLU A 113 -3.00 -33.42 3.22
C GLU A 113 -3.85 -32.17 3.40
N ALA A 114 -5.13 -32.24 3.07
CA ALA A 114 -6.11 -31.16 3.20
C ALA A 114 -7.52 -31.73 3.39
N SER A 115 -8.42 -30.94 3.98
CA SER A 115 -9.84 -31.30 4.19
C SER A 115 -10.78 -30.70 3.15
N SER A 116 -10.34 -29.68 2.38
CA SER A 116 -11.18 -28.85 1.51
C SER A 116 -10.48 -28.46 0.21
N LEU A 117 -11.25 -27.84 -0.71
CA LEU A 117 -10.72 -27.21 -1.92
C LEU A 117 -9.65 -26.15 -1.59
N ASN A 118 -9.93 -25.27 -0.61
CA ASN A 118 -9.05 -24.17 -0.24
C ASN A 118 -7.70 -24.67 0.28
N GLY A 119 -7.69 -25.68 1.16
CA GLY A 119 -6.45 -26.32 1.63
C GLY A 119 -5.62 -26.90 0.48
N VAL A 120 -6.27 -27.55 -0.50
CA VAL A 120 -5.59 -28.08 -1.71
C VAL A 120 -5.00 -26.95 -2.56
N ILE A 121 -5.75 -25.89 -2.82
CA ILE A 121 -5.29 -24.73 -3.61
C ILE A 121 -4.09 -24.08 -2.93
N TYR A 122 -4.15 -23.83 -1.63
CA TYR A 122 -3.06 -23.16 -0.90
C TYR A 122 -1.78 -24.01 -0.86
N ALA A 123 -1.92 -25.33 -0.75
CA ALA A 123 -0.80 -26.26 -0.89
C ALA A 123 -0.19 -26.20 -2.30
N ILE A 124 -1.05 -26.17 -3.35
CA ILE A 124 -0.61 -26.05 -4.75
C ILE A 124 0.14 -24.71 -4.95
N GLN A 125 -0.37 -23.59 -4.46
CA GLN A 125 0.33 -22.29 -4.59
C GLN A 125 1.68 -22.31 -3.88
N THR A 126 1.76 -22.93 -2.70
CA THR A 126 3.04 -23.12 -2.01
C THR A 126 4.00 -23.98 -2.83
N MET A 127 3.55 -25.11 -3.37
CA MET A 127 4.39 -25.97 -4.22
C MET A 127 4.85 -25.26 -5.51
N LYS A 128 3.97 -24.48 -6.15
CA LYS A 128 4.30 -23.71 -7.35
C LYS A 128 5.42 -22.70 -7.06
N GLN A 129 5.36 -22.01 -5.93
CA GLN A 129 6.37 -21.03 -5.51
C GLN A 129 7.70 -21.70 -5.09
N MET A 130 7.69 -22.98 -4.71
CA MET A 130 8.91 -23.78 -4.46
C MET A 130 9.55 -24.34 -5.73
N LEU A 131 8.87 -24.25 -6.87
CA LEU A 131 9.35 -24.62 -8.20
C LEU A 131 9.95 -23.40 -8.92
N PRO A 132 10.66 -23.58 -10.04
CA PRO A 132 11.11 -22.45 -10.85
C PRO A 132 9.97 -21.54 -11.28
N ALA A 133 10.21 -20.22 -11.33
CA ALA A 133 9.21 -19.21 -11.69
C ALA A 133 8.53 -19.49 -13.06
N GLU A 134 9.19 -20.26 -13.92
CA GLU A 134 8.67 -20.74 -15.21
C GLU A 134 7.33 -21.49 -15.08
N ILE A 135 7.02 -22.06 -13.91
CA ILE A 135 5.70 -22.71 -13.64
C ILE A 135 4.55 -21.73 -13.83
N PHE A 136 4.75 -20.43 -13.60
CA PHE A 136 3.74 -19.39 -13.77
C PHE A 136 3.67 -18.83 -15.20
N GLY A 137 4.64 -19.20 -16.06
CA GLY A 137 4.68 -18.78 -17.45
C GLY A 137 3.85 -19.68 -18.38
N LYS A 138 3.82 -19.29 -19.65
CA LYS A 138 3.14 -20.04 -20.74
C LYS A 138 4.12 -20.85 -21.60
N GLU A 139 5.41 -20.58 -21.50
CA GLU A 139 6.43 -21.18 -22.34
C GLU A 139 7.08 -22.40 -21.68
N LYS A 140 7.52 -23.32 -22.53
CA LYS A 140 8.27 -24.51 -22.08
C LYS A 140 9.69 -24.12 -21.67
N ALA A 141 10.10 -24.49 -20.47
CA ALA A 141 11.42 -24.29 -19.88
C ALA A 141 12.05 -25.61 -19.42
N ALA A 142 12.38 -26.48 -20.36
CA ALA A 142 12.86 -27.84 -20.07
C ALA A 142 14.20 -27.87 -19.33
N ASP A 143 15.01 -26.81 -19.44
CA ASP A 143 16.34 -26.68 -18.84
C ASP A 143 16.33 -26.03 -17.44
N ALA A 144 15.16 -25.57 -16.96
CA ALA A 144 15.01 -25.04 -15.61
C ALA A 144 15.17 -26.16 -14.55
N ASP A 145 15.56 -25.77 -13.34
CA ASP A 145 15.73 -26.72 -12.22
C ASP A 145 14.38 -27.05 -11.57
N TRP A 146 13.67 -28.01 -12.13
CA TRP A 146 12.38 -28.51 -11.67
C TRP A 146 12.51 -29.37 -10.40
N THR A 147 13.11 -28.81 -9.35
CA THR A 147 13.25 -29.47 -8.05
C THR A 147 12.62 -28.63 -6.94
N MET A 148 12.07 -29.28 -5.92
CA MET A 148 11.57 -28.66 -4.70
C MET A 148 12.46 -29.06 -3.53
N GLN A 149 12.81 -28.10 -2.65
CA GLN A 149 13.52 -28.34 -1.40
C GLN A 149 12.75 -29.30 -0.50
N CYS A 150 13.43 -30.32 0.07
CA CYS A 150 12.79 -31.19 1.07
C CYS A 150 12.45 -30.39 2.33
N CYS A 151 11.20 -30.50 2.77
CA CYS A 151 10.68 -29.79 3.95
C CYS A 151 9.42 -30.46 4.51
N THR A 152 9.02 -30.06 5.69
CA THR A 152 7.68 -30.29 6.24
C THR A 152 7.05 -28.93 6.54
N ILE A 153 5.85 -28.70 6.03
CA ILE A 153 5.06 -27.48 6.23
C ILE A 153 3.73 -27.90 6.86
N ASN A 154 3.35 -27.24 7.98
CA ASN A 154 1.99 -27.25 8.52
C ASN A 154 1.50 -25.82 8.49
N ASP A 155 0.43 -25.53 7.76
CA ASP A 155 0.05 -24.16 7.48
C ASP A 155 -1.47 -23.97 7.51
N ALA A 156 -1.87 -22.83 8.00
CA ALA A 156 -3.24 -22.36 8.02
C ALA A 156 -3.24 -20.82 8.13
N PRO A 157 -4.23 -20.13 7.57
CA PRO A 157 -4.29 -18.67 7.67
C PRO A 157 -4.58 -18.20 9.10
N ARG A 158 -4.02 -17.03 9.45
CA ARG A 158 -4.33 -16.33 10.70
C ARG A 158 -5.76 -15.80 10.72
N PHE A 159 -6.23 -15.25 9.60
CA PHE A 159 -7.56 -14.67 9.48
C PHE A 159 -8.43 -15.43 8.48
N GLY A 160 -9.71 -15.62 8.83
CA GLY A 160 -10.72 -16.21 7.95
C GLY A 160 -11.17 -15.30 6.80
N TYR A 161 -11.08 -13.98 6.97
CA TYR A 161 -11.33 -12.99 5.92
C TYR A 161 -10.00 -12.43 5.41
N ARG A 162 -9.68 -12.69 4.15
CA ARG A 162 -8.51 -12.16 3.46
C ARG A 162 -8.97 -11.55 2.16
N GLY A 163 -9.18 -10.23 2.16
CA GLY A 163 -9.85 -9.52 1.08
C GLY A 163 -8.95 -8.70 0.19
N THR A 164 -9.43 -8.51 -1.04
CA THR A 164 -8.93 -7.49 -1.96
C THR A 164 -10.11 -6.91 -2.73
N HIS A 165 -10.17 -5.58 -2.80
CA HIS A 165 -11.22 -4.81 -3.46
C HIS A 165 -10.77 -4.36 -4.85
N LEU A 166 -11.71 -4.27 -5.78
CA LEU A 166 -11.53 -3.63 -7.08
C LEU A 166 -12.75 -2.76 -7.41
N ASP A 167 -12.50 -1.47 -7.61
CA ASP A 167 -13.46 -0.52 -8.16
C ASP A 167 -13.53 -0.64 -9.68
N VAL A 168 -14.73 -0.91 -10.21
CA VAL A 168 -14.99 -0.91 -11.66
C VAL A 168 -15.95 0.21 -12.08
N GLY A 169 -16.40 1.01 -11.12
CA GLY A 169 -17.28 2.17 -11.34
C GLY A 169 -16.56 3.33 -12.00
N ARG A 170 -15.41 3.75 -11.45
CA ARG A 170 -14.60 4.86 -11.99
C ARG A 170 -13.95 4.50 -13.31
N HIS A 171 -13.20 3.38 -13.35
CA HIS A 171 -12.72 2.78 -14.60
C HIS A 171 -13.12 1.31 -14.68
N PHE A 172 -13.56 0.91 -15.86
CA PHE A 172 -14.10 -0.43 -16.12
C PHE A 172 -12.97 -1.39 -16.50
N PHE A 173 -13.02 -2.61 -15.97
CA PHE A 173 -12.16 -3.72 -16.34
C PHE A 173 -12.99 -4.84 -16.98
N THR A 174 -12.50 -5.42 -18.05
CA THR A 174 -13.17 -6.50 -18.80
C THR A 174 -13.24 -7.79 -17.98
N VAL A 175 -14.08 -8.73 -18.43
CA VAL A 175 -14.19 -10.07 -17.79
C VAL A 175 -12.84 -10.78 -17.72
N ASP A 176 -12.01 -10.66 -18.77
CA ASP A 176 -10.71 -11.32 -18.82
C ASP A 176 -9.71 -10.65 -17.85
N GLU A 177 -9.71 -9.31 -17.75
CA GLU A 177 -8.89 -8.58 -16.77
C GLU A 177 -9.29 -8.91 -15.32
N VAL A 178 -10.60 -9.03 -15.03
CA VAL A 178 -11.07 -9.46 -13.71
C VAL A 178 -10.63 -10.91 -13.40
N LYS A 179 -10.62 -11.80 -14.40
CA LYS A 179 -10.10 -13.16 -14.21
C LYS A 179 -8.60 -13.19 -13.96
N CYS A 180 -7.82 -12.37 -14.68
CA CYS A 180 -6.38 -12.20 -14.41
C CYS A 180 -6.15 -11.65 -12.99
N PHE A 181 -6.99 -10.71 -12.53
CA PHE A 181 -6.95 -10.23 -11.15
C PHE A 181 -7.21 -11.36 -10.14
N LEU A 182 -8.21 -12.21 -10.37
CA LEU A 182 -8.49 -13.38 -9.54
C LEU A 182 -7.33 -14.41 -9.52
N ASP A 183 -6.57 -14.55 -10.61
CA ASP A 183 -5.35 -15.38 -10.64
C ASP A 183 -4.27 -14.84 -9.71
N VAL A 184 -4.13 -13.52 -9.64
CA VAL A 184 -3.20 -12.86 -8.69
C VAL A 184 -3.70 -13.03 -7.24
N LEU A 185 -5.02 -12.98 -6.99
CA LEU A 185 -5.58 -13.24 -5.66
C LEU A 185 -5.32 -14.68 -5.21
N GLU A 186 -5.50 -15.66 -6.10
CA GLU A 186 -5.20 -17.08 -5.82
C GLU A 186 -3.73 -17.28 -5.45
N PHE A 187 -2.79 -16.66 -6.19
CA PHE A 187 -1.36 -16.69 -5.89
C PHE A 187 -1.07 -16.24 -4.46
N HIS A 188 -1.75 -15.20 -3.99
CA HIS A 188 -1.59 -14.61 -2.66
C HIS A 188 -2.44 -15.28 -1.57
N LYS A 189 -3.13 -16.39 -1.87
CA LYS A 189 -4.04 -17.11 -0.95
C LYS A 189 -5.17 -16.22 -0.39
N ILE A 190 -5.60 -15.22 -1.15
CA ILE A 190 -6.75 -14.37 -0.85
C ILE A 190 -8.03 -15.18 -1.10
N ASN A 191 -9.02 -15.05 -0.20
CA ASN A 191 -10.27 -15.82 -0.30
C ASN A 191 -11.52 -14.95 -0.46
N ARG A 192 -11.41 -13.63 -0.49
CA ARG A 192 -12.52 -12.70 -0.69
C ARG A 192 -12.17 -11.69 -1.77
N PHE A 193 -13.00 -11.61 -2.80
CA PHE A 193 -12.95 -10.55 -3.82
C PHE A 193 -14.11 -9.59 -3.60
N HIS A 194 -13.83 -8.39 -3.12
CA HIS A 194 -14.79 -7.32 -2.97
C HIS A 194 -14.91 -6.56 -4.29
N TRP A 195 -16.06 -6.66 -4.95
CA TRP A 195 -16.29 -6.11 -6.29
C TRP A 195 -17.21 -4.90 -6.20
N HIS A 196 -16.62 -3.70 -6.31
CA HIS A 196 -17.33 -2.43 -6.26
C HIS A 196 -17.92 -2.09 -7.63
N LEU A 197 -19.24 -2.27 -7.77
CA LEU A 197 -19.92 -2.34 -9.06
C LEU A 197 -20.61 -1.03 -9.47
N THR A 198 -20.80 -0.08 -8.56
CA THR A 198 -21.62 1.11 -8.82
C THR A 198 -21.03 2.35 -8.17
N GLU A 199 -21.05 3.47 -8.91
CA GLU A 199 -20.50 4.74 -8.51
C GLU A 199 -21.19 5.95 -9.15
N ASP A 200 -20.86 7.15 -8.68
CA ASP A 200 -21.28 8.42 -9.29
C ASP A 200 -20.85 8.54 -10.76
N GLN A 201 -19.72 7.89 -11.14
CA GLN A 201 -19.14 7.93 -12.47
C GLN A 201 -19.55 6.78 -13.39
N GLY A 202 -20.30 5.81 -12.87
CA GLY A 202 -20.82 4.73 -13.69
C GLY A 202 -21.43 3.57 -12.94
N TRP A 203 -22.54 3.08 -13.45
CA TRP A 203 -23.20 1.85 -13.03
C TRP A 203 -22.74 0.67 -13.89
N ARG A 204 -22.17 -0.40 -13.32
CA ARG A 204 -21.49 -1.45 -14.09
C ARG A 204 -22.14 -2.83 -14.05
N VAL A 205 -23.36 -2.95 -13.56
CA VAL A 205 -24.04 -4.25 -13.42
C VAL A 205 -25.44 -4.24 -14.04
N GLU A 206 -25.76 -5.28 -14.84
CA GLU A 206 -27.08 -5.45 -15.45
C GLU A 206 -28.15 -5.75 -14.38
N ILE A 207 -29.19 -4.91 -14.35
CA ILE A 207 -30.43 -5.13 -13.60
C ILE A 207 -31.56 -5.17 -14.59
N LYS A 208 -32.09 -6.37 -14.86
CA LYS A 208 -33.10 -6.58 -15.92
C LYS A 208 -34.37 -5.79 -15.68
N LYS A 209 -34.74 -5.58 -14.43
CA LYS A 209 -35.90 -4.76 -14.05
C LYS A 209 -35.68 -3.26 -14.33
N TYR A 210 -34.44 -2.80 -14.31
CA TYR A 210 -34.07 -1.39 -14.46
C TYR A 210 -33.00 -1.18 -15.56
N PRO A 211 -33.35 -1.43 -16.85
CA PRO A 211 -32.38 -1.45 -17.95
C PRO A 211 -31.64 -0.12 -18.18
N LYS A 212 -32.25 1.03 -17.86
CA LYS A 212 -31.60 2.34 -17.98
C LYS A 212 -30.37 2.49 -17.09
N LEU A 213 -30.20 1.66 -16.05
CA LEU A 213 -29.00 1.68 -15.22
C LEU A 213 -27.75 1.42 -16.03
N THR A 214 -27.82 0.53 -17.02
CA THR A 214 -26.72 0.24 -17.95
C THR A 214 -26.81 1.04 -19.25
N GLU A 215 -28.01 1.40 -19.72
CA GLU A 215 -28.18 2.18 -20.95
C GLU A 215 -27.82 3.68 -20.78
N VAL A 216 -28.01 4.24 -19.59
CA VAL A 216 -27.79 5.65 -19.23
C VAL A 216 -26.78 5.78 -18.11
N GLY A 217 -26.99 5.07 -17.00
CA GLY A 217 -26.20 5.20 -15.78
C GLY A 217 -24.76 4.74 -15.91
N SER A 218 -24.41 3.96 -16.93
CA SER A 218 -23.03 3.54 -17.20
C SER A 218 -22.20 4.58 -17.95
N ILE A 219 -22.84 5.59 -18.58
CA ILE A 219 -22.18 6.46 -19.57
C ILE A 219 -22.01 7.88 -19.00
N ARG A 220 -20.77 8.31 -18.82
CA ARG A 220 -20.42 9.73 -18.60
C ARG A 220 -19.99 10.40 -19.90
N LYS A 221 -20.25 11.69 -20.05
CA LYS A 221 -20.00 12.42 -21.31
C LYS A 221 -18.54 12.67 -21.61
N GLU A 222 -17.69 12.72 -20.59
CA GLU A 222 -16.25 12.98 -20.63
C GLU A 222 -15.60 12.58 -19.31
N THR A 223 -14.28 12.58 -19.23
CA THR A 223 -13.55 12.27 -17.97
C THR A 223 -12.57 13.39 -17.64
N LEU A 224 -12.44 13.73 -16.36
CA LEU A 224 -11.44 14.68 -15.86
C LEU A 224 -10.03 14.21 -16.21
N VAL A 225 -9.21 15.09 -16.76
CA VAL A 225 -7.80 14.84 -17.07
C VAL A 225 -6.91 15.50 -16.00
N GLY A 226 -6.01 14.73 -15.41
CA GLY A 226 -5.15 15.20 -14.34
C GLY A 226 -5.80 15.12 -12.96
N HIS A 227 -5.10 15.60 -11.95
CA HIS A 227 -5.54 15.48 -10.55
C HIS A 227 -6.70 16.43 -10.24
N LEU A 228 -7.70 15.96 -9.51
CA LEU A 228 -8.93 16.71 -9.16
C LEU A 228 -8.64 18.07 -8.49
N SER A 229 -7.65 18.15 -7.61
CA SER A 229 -7.31 19.39 -6.91
C SER A 229 -6.64 20.45 -7.79
N ARG A 230 -6.12 20.06 -8.96
CA ARG A 230 -5.28 20.91 -9.82
C ARG A 230 -5.81 21.08 -11.23
N SER A 231 -6.86 20.34 -11.64
CA SER A 231 -7.35 20.33 -13.01
C SER A 231 -8.85 20.53 -13.09
N ASN A 232 -9.27 21.29 -14.12
CA ASN A 232 -10.65 21.41 -14.59
C ASN A 232 -10.73 21.10 -16.11
N THR A 233 -9.76 20.35 -16.62
CA THR A 233 -9.70 19.94 -18.02
C THR A 233 -10.33 18.58 -18.18
N TYR A 234 -11.13 18.40 -19.24
CA TYR A 234 -11.82 17.16 -19.57
C TYR A 234 -11.38 16.68 -20.95
N ASP A 235 -11.40 15.35 -21.16
CA ASP A 235 -10.97 14.74 -22.42
C ASP A 235 -11.99 14.91 -23.56
N GLY A 236 -13.23 15.31 -23.25
CA GLY A 236 -14.32 15.50 -24.21
C GLY A 236 -14.80 14.21 -24.87
N THR A 237 -14.47 13.04 -24.32
CA THR A 237 -14.78 11.74 -24.91
C THR A 237 -15.76 10.98 -24.00
N PRO A 238 -16.93 10.54 -24.52
CA PRO A 238 -17.84 9.69 -23.74
C PRO A 238 -17.16 8.39 -23.28
N TYR A 239 -17.43 8.02 -22.02
CA TYR A 239 -16.88 6.81 -21.42
C TYR A 239 -18.00 5.97 -20.82
N GLY A 240 -17.96 4.66 -21.03
CA GLY A 240 -18.85 3.70 -20.35
C GLY A 240 -19.87 3.02 -21.26
N GLU A 241 -19.96 3.36 -22.56
CA GLU A 241 -20.84 2.66 -23.52
C GLU A 241 -20.42 1.20 -23.66
N GLY A 242 -21.32 0.27 -23.30
CA GLY A 242 -21.04 -1.17 -23.28
C GLY A 242 -20.08 -1.62 -22.17
N MET A 243 -19.64 -0.73 -21.29
CA MET A 243 -18.72 -1.02 -20.18
C MET A 243 -19.51 -1.35 -18.90
N TRP A 244 -20.15 -2.50 -18.90
CA TRP A 244 -20.89 -3.08 -17.79
C TRP A 244 -20.98 -4.59 -17.95
N TYR A 245 -21.25 -5.32 -16.87
CA TYR A 245 -21.31 -6.77 -16.87
C TYR A 245 -22.76 -7.24 -17.01
N THR A 246 -23.01 -8.13 -17.96
CA THR A 246 -24.25 -8.89 -18.05
C THR A 246 -24.36 -9.87 -16.88
N GLN A 247 -25.56 -10.29 -16.52
CA GLN A 247 -25.73 -11.31 -15.48
C GLN A 247 -25.04 -12.63 -15.81
N ASP A 248 -24.88 -12.96 -17.08
CA ASP A 248 -24.16 -14.17 -17.50
C ASP A 248 -22.64 -14.02 -17.31
N GLN A 249 -22.07 -12.84 -17.59
CA GLN A 249 -20.66 -12.51 -17.30
C GLN A 249 -20.39 -12.50 -15.79
N ILE A 250 -21.34 -12.02 -14.98
CA ILE A 250 -21.23 -12.09 -13.52
C ILE A 250 -21.16 -13.55 -13.05
N ARG A 251 -22.07 -14.42 -13.53
CA ARG A 251 -22.02 -15.85 -13.20
C ARG A 251 -20.70 -16.49 -13.61
N GLU A 252 -20.20 -16.15 -14.79
CA GLU A 252 -18.91 -16.64 -15.30
C GLU A 252 -17.74 -16.25 -14.35
N ILE A 253 -17.70 -15.00 -13.87
CA ILE A 253 -16.67 -14.52 -12.93
C ILE A 253 -16.85 -15.19 -11.56
N VAL A 254 -18.08 -15.29 -11.05
CA VAL A 254 -18.36 -15.93 -9.76
C VAL A 254 -17.96 -17.41 -9.78
N ASP A 255 -18.29 -18.13 -10.85
CA ASP A 255 -17.90 -19.53 -11.04
C ASP A 255 -16.38 -19.69 -11.18
N TYR A 256 -15.71 -18.74 -11.87
CA TYR A 256 -14.26 -18.73 -12.00
C TYR A 256 -13.58 -18.52 -10.65
N ALA A 257 -14.04 -17.56 -9.86
CA ALA A 257 -13.56 -17.30 -8.50
C ALA A 257 -13.76 -18.50 -7.57
N ALA A 258 -14.95 -19.14 -7.63
CA ALA A 258 -15.26 -20.29 -6.79
C ALA A 258 -14.31 -21.47 -7.04
N ARG A 259 -13.91 -21.75 -8.31
CA ARG A 259 -12.90 -22.76 -8.62
C ARG A 259 -11.52 -22.46 -8.05
N LYS A 260 -11.24 -21.20 -7.67
CA LYS A 260 -10.01 -20.73 -7.03
C LYS A 260 -10.13 -20.61 -5.51
N GLY A 261 -11.24 -21.05 -4.93
CA GLY A 261 -11.51 -20.91 -3.50
C GLY A 261 -11.79 -19.46 -3.07
N ILE A 262 -12.19 -18.60 -3.99
CA ILE A 262 -12.45 -17.18 -3.76
C ILE A 262 -13.96 -16.94 -3.80
N THR A 263 -14.49 -16.28 -2.75
CA THR A 263 -15.87 -15.82 -2.71
C THR A 263 -15.95 -14.38 -3.16
N VAL A 264 -16.81 -14.08 -4.13
CA VAL A 264 -17.08 -12.71 -4.59
C VAL A 264 -18.10 -12.04 -3.67
N ILE A 265 -17.76 -10.86 -3.17
CA ILE A 265 -18.62 -9.99 -2.37
C ILE A 265 -19.00 -8.80 -3.26
N PRO A 266 -20.26 -8.71 -3.75
CA PRO A 266 -20.68 -7.56 -4.53
C PRO A 266 -20.91 -6.34 -3.64
N GLU A 267 -20.61 -5.15 -4.15
CA GLU A 267 -21.00 -3.91 -3.54
C GLU A 267 -21.94 -3.11 -4.46
N ILE A 268 -23.04 -2.67 -3.88
CA ILE A 268 -23.88 -1.58 -4.38
C ILE A 268 -23.84 -0.50 -3.31
N ASP A 269 -23.13 0.55 -3.59
CA ASP A 269 -23.00 1.66 -2.65
C ASP A 269 -24.32 2.42 -2.52
N LEU A 270 -24.74 2.62 -1.27
CA LEU A 270 -26.02 3.29 -0.94
C LEU A 270 -25.95 3.95 0.44
N PRO A 271 -26.64 5.07 0.66
CA PRO A 271 -27.47 5.83 -0.28
C PRO A 271 -26.72 6.97 -1.00
N GLY A 272 -25.41 7.14 -0.73
CA GLY A 272 -24.47 7.97 -1.47
C GLY A 272 -23.99 7.32 -2.77
N HIS A 273 -23.08 7.96 -3.50
CA HIS A 273 -22.42 7.46 -4.72
C HIS A 273 -23.36 6.87 -5.79
N MET A 274 -24.56 7.50 -5.93
CA MET A 274 -25.67 6.99 -6.73
C MET A 274 -26.03 7.82 -7.96
N LEU A 275 -25.14 8.73 -8.42
CA LEU A 275 -25.45 9.56 -9.61
C LEU A 275 -25.67 8.72 -10.86
N GLY A 276 -24.99 7.58 -11.03
CA GLY A 276 -25.29 6.65 -12.11
C GLY A 276 -26.75 6.21 -12.12
N ALA A 277 -27.30 5.87 -10.96
CA ALA A 277 -28.72 5.50 -10.81
C ALA A 277 -29.65 6.70 -10.94
N LEU A 278 -29.28 7.86 -10.39
CA LEU A 278 -30.06 9.09 -10.48
C LEU A 278 -30.15 9.64 -11.91
N ALA A 279 -29.09 9.52 -12.70
CA ALA A 279 -29.11 9.89 -14.12
C ALA A 279 -30.07 8.99 -14.91
N ALA A 280 -30.11 7.69 -14.58
CA ALA A 280 -31.02 6.74 -15.20
C ALA A 280 -32.48 6.89 -14.77
N TYR A 281 -32.73 7.19 -13.49
CA TYR A 281 -34.03 7.27 -12.83
C TYR A 281 -34.10 8.50 -11.88
N PRO A 282 -34.28 9.70 -12.44
CA PRO A 282 -34.22 10.95 -11.65
C PRO A 282 -35.24 11.05 -10.53
N GLU A 283 -36.35 10.31 -10.61
CA GLU A 283 -37.39 10.23 -9.57
C GLU A 283 -36.90 9.64 -8.24
N LEU A 284 -35.74 8.94 -8.26
CA LEU A 284 -35.12 8.37 -7.05
C LEU A 284 -34.43 9.44 -6.20
N GLY A 285 -34.12 10.61 -6.76
CA GLY A 285 -33.42 11.70 -6.07
C GLY A 285 -34.34 12.67 -5.33
N CYS A 286 -33.72 13.55 -4.54
CA CYS A 286 -34.42 14.53 -3.71
C CYS A 286 -34.95 15.73 -4.48
N ILE A 287 -34.22 16.19 -5.52
CA ILE A 287 -34.57 17.44 -6.23
C ILE A 287 -35.49 17.19 -7.43
N GLY A 288 -35.70 15.95 -7.87
CA GLY A 288 -36.64 15.59 -8.93
C GLY A 288 -36.35 16.21 -10.31
N GLY A 289 -35.08 16.54 -10.57
CA GLY A 289 -34.61 17.18 -11.78
C GLY A 289 -33.87 16.25 -12.70
N HIS A 290 -33.02 16.82 -13.54
CA HIS A 290 -32.07 16.09 -14.36
C HIS A 290 -30.77 15.88 -13.58
N TYR A 291 -30.22 14.68 -13.64
CA TYR A 291 -28.92 14.33 -13.10
C TYR A 291 -28.05 13.82 -14.26
N ASP A 292 -26.76 14.16 -14.23
CA ASP A 292 -25.74 13.63 -15.13
C ASP A 292 -24.89 12.62 -14.38
N VAL A 293 -24.44 11.58 -15.06
CA VAL A 293 -23.35 10.71 -14.57
C VAL A 293 -22.10 11.57 -14.45
N TRP A 294 -21.40 11.48 -13.32
CA TRP A 294 -20.30 12.40 -13.00
C TRP A 294 -19.08 12.18 -13.90
N CYS A 295 -18.42 13.28 -14.26
CA CYS A 295 -17.25 13.31 -15.11
C CYS A 295 -15.93 13.57 -14.35
N LYS A 296 -16.02 13.74 -13.03
CA LYS A 296 -14.91 14.03 -12.13
C LYS A 296 -14.94 13.12 -10.91
N TRP A 297 -13.92 13.22 -10.09
CA TRP A 297 -13.78 12.45 -8.86
C TRP A 297 -14.30 13.23 -7.65
N GLY A 298 -14.51 12.55 -6.52
CA GLY A 298 -14.95 13.12 -5.26
C GLY A 298 -16.37 12.70 -4.88
N VAL A 299 -17.00 13.44 -3.96
CA VAL A 299 -18.30 13.13 -3.32
C VAL A 299 -19.39 14.04 -3.85
N SER A 300 -20.46 13.45 -4.39
CA SER A 300 -21.65 14.20 -4.84
C SER A 300 -22.57 14.56 -3.69
N GLU A 301 -23.13 15.79 -3.70
CA GLU A 301 -24.21 16.16 -2.78
C GLU A 301 -25.54 15.46 -3.11
N ASP A 302 -25.71 14.97 -4.33
CA ASP A 302 -26.94 14.33 -4.79
C ASP A 302 -26.92 12.84 -4.46
N VAL A 303 -27.78 12.45 -3.55
CA VAL A 303 -27.93 11.11 -3.00
C VAL A 303 -29.36 10.61 -3.19
N LEU A 304 -29.62 9.34 -2.96
CA LEU A 304 -30.96 8.76 -3.03
C LEU A 304 -31.93 9.45 -2.05
N CYS A 305 -33.17 9.68 -2.48
CA CYS A 305 -34.25 10.21 -1.64
C CYS A 305 -34.89 9.09 -0.83
N VAL A 306 -34.32 8.76 0.31
CA VAL A 306 -34.76 7.64 1.16
C VAL A 306 -36.07 7.86 1.88
N GLY A 307 -36.60 9.09 1.83
CA GLY A 307 -37.96 9.40 2.29
C GLY A 307 -39.07 8.88 1.37
N LYS A 308 -38.73 8.43 0.14
CA LYS A 308 -39.72 7.88 -0.80
C LYS A 308 -39.71 6.35 -0.74
N GLU A 309 -40.90 5.75 -0.58
CA GLU A 309 -41.04 4.29 -0.58
C GLU A 309 -40.66 3.64 -1.94
N SER A 310 -40.86 4.39 -3.05
CA SER A 310 -40.40 3.95 -4.37
C SER A 310 -38.89 3.77 -4.47
N THR A 311 -38.12 4.62 -3.80
CA THR A 311 -36.65 4.52 -3.74
C THR A 311 -36.21 3.31 -2.92
N MET A 312 -36.83 3.07 -1.79
CA MET A 312 -36.54 1.88 -0.99
C MET A 312 -36.92 0.60 -1.75
N LYS A 313 -38.04 0.61 -2.48
CA LYS A 313 -38.45 -0.51 -3.35
C LYS A 313 -37.47 -0.74 -4.51
N PHE A 314 -36.94 0.32 -5.10
CA PHE A 314 -35.89 0.23 -6.12
C PHE A 314 -34.66 -0.50 -5.57
N LEU A 315 -34.16 -0.11 -4.38
CA LEU A 315 -33.02 -0.77 -3.73
C LEU A 315 -33.28 -2.26 -3.46
N GLU A 316 -34.46 -2.58 -2.88
CA GLU A 316 -34.85 -3.96 -2.63
C GLU A 316 -34.94 -4.80 -3.92
N ASP A 317 -35.42 -4.22 -5.02
CA ASP A 317 -35.51 -4.91 -6.31
C ASP A 317 -34.12 -5.16 -6.94
N VAL A 318 -33.21 -4.19 -6.87
CA VAL A 318 -31.81 -4.33 -7.34
C VAL A 318 -31.10 -5.42 -6.54
N LEU A 319 -31.17 -5.34 -5.21
CA LEU A 319 -30.53 -6.32 -4.33
C LEU A 319 -31.12 -7.72 -4.49
N ALA A 320 -32.44 -7.83 -4.78
CA ALA A 320 -33.09 -9.11 -5.02
C ALA A 320 -32.50 -9.84 -6.25
N GLU A 321 -32.31 -9.13 -7.37
CA GLU A 321 -31.70 -9.71 -8.57
C GLU A 321 -30.24 -10.12 -8.33
N LEU A 322 -29.46 -9.28 -7.62
CA LEU A 322 -28.06 -9.57 -7.35
C LEU A 322 -27.86 -10.73 -6.37
N CYS A 323 -28.75 -10.90 -5.37
CA CYS A 323 -28.70 -12.06 -4.48
C CYS A 323 -28.78 -13.41 -5.20
N GLU A 324 -29.39 -13.46 -6.40
CA GLU A 324 -29.46 -14.67 -7.23
C GLU A 324 -28.16 -14.96 -8.00
N LEU A 325 -27.30 -13.94 -8.15
CA LEU A 325 -26.05 -14.04 -8.90
C LEU A 325 -24.86 -14.33 -7.99
N PHE A 326 -24.90 -13.88 -6.75
CA PHE A 326 -23.81 -13.98 -5.79
C PHE A 326 -24.16 -14.95 -4.65
N PRO A 327 -23.64 -16.16 -4.66
CA PRO A 327 -23.99 -17.20 -3.66
C PRO A 327 -23.39 -16.95 -2.28
N GLY A 328 -22.34 -16.10 -2.16
CA GLY A 328 -21.66 -15.80 -0.91
C GLY A 328 -22.59 -15.26 0.17
N GLU A 329 -22.21 -15.42 1.43
CA GLU A 329 -23.03 -14.97 2.57
C GLU A 329 -23.06 -13.45 2.77
N TYR A 330 -22.04 -12.73 2.30
CA TYR A 330 -21.90 -11.28 2.48
C TYR A 330 -22.36 -10.50 1.26
N PHE A 331 -22.94 -9.33 1.52
CA PHE A 331 -23.25 -8.30 0.54
C PHE A 331 -22.80 -6.94 1.10
N HIS A 332 -21.96 -6.23 0.36
CA HIS A 332 -21.51 -4.91 0.77
C HIS A 332 -22.49 -3.84 0.28
N ILE A 333 -22.88 -2.93 1.18
CA ILE A 333 -23.91 -1.91 0.91
C ILE A 333 -23.34 -0.50 0.86
N GLY A 334 -22.01 -0.33 0.88
CA GLY A 334 -21.36 0.97 0.96
C GLY A 334 -21.66 1.67 2.28
N GLY A 335 -22.27 2.84 2.19
CA GLY A 335 -22.71 3.63 3.34
C GLY A 335 -21.81 4.80 3.66
N ASP A 336 -20.68 4.90 2.98
CA ASP A 336 -19.70 5.98 3.12
C ASP A 336 -20.15 7.28 2.47
N GLU A 337 -19.51 8.35 2.89
CA GLU A 337 -19.52 9.67 2.27
C GLU A 337 -20.90 10.18 1.77
N CYS A 338 -21.98 9.83 2.46
CA CYS A 338 -23.33 10.25 2.09
C CYS A 338 -23.65 11.65 2.66
N PRO A 339 -23.59 12.75 1.88
CA PRO A 339 -23.92 14.08 2.37
C PRO A 339 -25.39 14.23 2.71
N LYS A 340 -25.70 14.90 3.83
CA LYS A 340 -27.05 15.05 4.35
C LYS A 340 -27.78 16.32 3.82
N VAL A 341 -27.06 17.20 3.14
CA VAL A 341 -27.56 18.54 2.71
C VAL A 341 -28.81 18.50 1.84
N ARG A 342 -28.99 17.40 1.04
CA ARG A 342 -30.24 17.23 0.27
C ARG A 342 -31.37 16.77 1.15
N TRP A 343 -31.14 15.88 2.11
CA TRP A 343 -32.17 15.38 3.03
C TRP A 343 -32.68 16.43 3.96
N GLU A 344 -31.85 17.35 4.46
CA GLU A 344 -32.24 18.48 5.30
C GLU A 344 -33.32 19.33 4.65
N LYS A 345 -33.32 19.48 3.33
CA LYS A 345 -34.23 20.31 2.55
C LYS A 345 -35.33 19.52 1.83
N CYS A 346 -35.22 18.21 1.79
CA CYS A 346 -36.13 17.33 1.05
C CYS A 346 -37.44 17.11 1.84
N PRO A 347 -38.62 17.51 1.33
CA PRO A 347 -39.88 17.33 2.05
C PRO A 347 -40.20 15.85 2.33
N HIS A 348 -39.76 14.92 1.48
CA HIS A 348 -40.00 13.49 1.68
C HIS A 348 -39.10 12.94 2.79
N CYS A 349 -37.79 13.26 2.80
CA CYS A 349 -36.86 12.84 3.85
C CYS A 349 -37.27 13.45 5.21
N GLN A 350 -37.59 14.73 5.23
CA GLN A 350 -38.08 15.39 6.45
C GLN A 350 -39.43 14.85 6.94
N ALA A 351 -40.30 14.41 6.04
CA ALA A 351 -41.54 13.71 6.42
C ALA A 351 -41.25 12.35 7.05
N LYS A 352 -40.29 11.60 6.49
CA LYS A 352 -39.87 10.30 7.01
C LYS A 352 -39.20 10.43 8.39
N ILE A 353 -38.33 11.43 8.60
CA ILE A 353 -37.72 11.75 9.90
C ILE A 353 -38.83 11.98 10.96
N ARG A 354 -39.86 12.79 10.63
CA ARG A 354 -40.98 13.01 11.54
C ARG A 354 -41.82 11.76 11.78
N GLU A 355 -42.06 10.96 10.74
CA GLU A 355 -42.81 9.70 10.84
C GLU A 355 -42.11 8.72 11.79
N LEU A 356 -40.79 8.61 11.69
CA LEU A 356 -39.94 7.73 12.52
C LEU A 356 -39.63 8.33 13.89
N GLY A 357 -39.93 9.63 14.12
CA GLY A 357 -39.63 10.34 15.37
C GLY A 357 -38.14 10.57 15.61
N LEU A 358 -37.33 10.57 14.55
CA LEU A 358 -35.86 10.77 14.62
C LEU A 358 -35.56 12.21 15.05
N LYS A 359 -34.54 12.38 15.88
CA LYS A 359 -34.11 13.67 16.43
C LYS A 359 -32.61 13.68 16.61
N ASP A 360 -32.03 14.87 16.54
CA ASP A 360 -30.66 15.07 16.93
C ASP A 360 -30.41 14.65 18.37
N ASP A 361 -29.27 14.08 18.63
CA ASP A 361 -28.72 13.87 19.96
C ASP A 361 -27.38 14.63 20.12
N ASP A 362 -26.63 14.34 21.19
CA ASP A 362 -25.35 15.00 21.47
C ASP A 362 -24.25 14.66 20.44
N LYS A 363 -24.44 13.64 19.61
CA LYS A 363 -23.42 13.11 18.68
C LYS A 363 -23.87 13.09 17.22
N HIS A 364 -25.18 12.88 16.97
CA HIS A 364 -25.70 12.59 15.64
C HIS A 364 -26.91 13.45 15.30
N THR A 365 -27.06 13.73 13.99
CA THR A 365 -28.22 14.44 13.46
C THR A 365 -29.36 13.48 13.12
N ALA A 366 -30.58 14.01 12.99
CA ALA A 366 -31.74 13.23 12.56
C ALA A 366 -31.53 12.59 11.17
N GLU A 367 -30.75 13.24 10.31
CA GLU A 367 -30.37 12.73 8.99
C GLU A 367 -29.37 11.54 9.06
N GLN A 368 -28.46 11.54 10.03
CA GLN A 368 -27.61 10.37 10.29
C GLN A 368 -28.44 9.19 10.78
N PHE A 369 -29.38 9.41 11.70
CA PHE A 369 -30.35 8.39 12.10
C PHE A 369 -31.27 7.95 10.94
N LEU A 370 -31.57 8.82 9.97
CA LEU A 370 -32.27 8.41 8.75
C LEU A 370 -31.45 7.47 7.90
N GLN A 371 -30.11 7.64 7.83
CA GLN A 371 -29.24 6.67 7.17
C GLN A 371 -29.22 5.32 7.91
N SER A 372 -29.15 5.32 9.25
CA SER A 372 -29.27 4.09 10.05
C SER A 372 -30.58 3.34 9.78
N TYR A 373 -31.72 4.08 9.62
CA TYR A 373 -32.98 3.45 9.20
C TYR A 373 -32.87 2.75 7.83
N VAL A 374 -32.14 3.35 6.86
CA VAL A 374 -31.92 2.73 5.55
C VAL A 374 -31.11 1.45 5.71
N THR A 375 -29.98 1.53 6.42
CA THR A 375 -29.10 0.39 6.70
C THR A 375 -29.88 -0.75 7.37
N ALA A 376 -30.66 -0.47 8.41
CA ALA A 376 -31.46 -1.48 9.11
C ALA A 376 -32.55 -2.11 8.21
N ARG A 377 -33.17 -1.31 7.34
CA ARG A 377 -34.17 -1.84 6.39
C ARG A 377 -33.55 -2.76 5.35
N ILE A 378 -32.38 -2.38 4.80
CA ILE A 378 -31.64 -3.18 3.82
C ILE A 378 -31.07 -4.43 4.47
N GLU A 379 -30.52 -4.34 5.69
CA GLU A 379 -30.06 -5.51 6.45
C GLU A 379 -31.21 -6.52 6.62
N LYS A 380 -32.37 -6.05 7.09
CA LYS A 380 -33.54 -6.91 7.27
C LYS A 380 -33.97 -7.58 5.96
N PHE A 381 -33.93 -6.84 4.85
CA PHE A 381 -34.26 -7.37 3.52
C PHE A 381 -33.27 -8.45 3.10
N LEU A 382 -31.96 -8.18 3.19
CA LEU A 382 -30.89 -9.10 2.83
C LEU A 382 -30.82 -10.32 3.76
N ALA A 383 -31.08 -10.15 5.05
CA ALA A 383 -31.23 -11.27 6.00
C ALA A 383 -32.38 -12.21 5.61
N GLY A 384 -33.49 -11.66 5.11
CA GLY A 384 -34.57 -12.46 4.51
C GLY A 384 -34.18 -13.25 3.26
N LYS A 385 -33.05 -12.91 2.63
CA LYS A 385 -32.42 -13.62 1.51
C LYS A 385 -31.26 -14.52 1.95
N GLY A 386 -31.00 -14.64 3.25
CA GLY A 386 -29.89 -15.41 3.81
C GLY A 386 -28.51 -14.72 3.68
N LYS A 387 -28.49 -13.39 3.50
CA LYS A 387 -27.27 -12.58 3.39
C LYS A 387 -27.02 -11.78 4.66
N LYS A 388 -25.74 -11.53 4.96
CA LYS A 388 -25.26 -10.58 5.94
C LYS A 388 -24.77 -9.33 5.23
N ILE A 389 -24.89 -8.17 5.87
CA ILE A 389 -24.35 -6.92 5.30
C ILE A 389 -22.92 -6.64 5.79
N ILE A 390 -22.14 -6.03 4.92
CA ILE A 390 -20.95 -5.28 5.25
C ILE A 390 -21.23 -3.83 4.86
N GLY A 391 -20.76 -2.86 5.63
CA GLY A 391 -20.76 -1.45 5.27
C GLY A 391 -19.50 -0.76 5.76
N TRP A 392 -19.14 0.32 5.08
CA TRP A 392 -18.04 1.18 5.52
C TRP A 392 -18.31 1.73 6.92
N ASP A 393 -17.30 2.19 7.64
CA ASP A 393 -17.42 2.50 9.06
C ASP A 393 -18.33 3.70 9.39
N GLU A 394 -18.87 4.42 8.38
CA GLU A 394 -19.96 5.39 8.56
C GLU A 394 -21.27 4.75 9.03
N ILE A 395 -21.46 3.45 8.86
CA ILE A 395 -22.66 2.78 9.43
C ILE A 395 -22.67 2.78 10.96
N LEU A 396 -21.55 3.15 11.61
CA LEU A 396 -21.48 3.44 13.05
C LEU A 396 -22.11 4.79 13.42
N GLU A 397 -22.31 5.67 12.44
CA GLU A 397 -22.90 7.00 12.68
C GLU A 397 -24.41 6.88 12.87
N GLY A 398 -24.86 6.87 14.13
CA GLY A 398 -26.24 6.65 14.51
C GLY A 398 -26.43 5.31 15.20
N GLU A 399 -27.42 4.51 14.77
CA GLU A 399 -27.73 3.21 15.36
C GLU A 399 -27.24 2.09 14.45
N LEU A 400 -26.28 1.31 14.92
CA LEU A 400 -25.73 0.18 14.16
C LEU A 400 -26.72 -0.98 14.12
N SER A 401 -26.95 -1.53 12.93
CA SER A 401 -27.82 -2.71 12.75
C SER A 401 -27.24 -3.97 13.41
N PRO A 402 -28.06 -4.81 14.07
CA PRO A 402 -27.58 -5.86 14.98
C PRO A 402 -26.60 -6.90 14.40
N ASN A 403 -26.68 -7.19 13.09
CA ASN A 403 -25.83 -8.20 12.45
C ASN A 403 -24.93 -7.59 11.36
N ALA A 404 -24.75 -6.27 11.36
CA ALA A 404 -23.87 -5.60 10.41
C ALA A 404 -22.41 -5.87 10.74
N THR A 405 -21.63 -6.17 9.71
CA THR A 405 -20.17 -6.19 9.77
C THR A 405 -19.63 -4.84 9.34
N VAL A 406 -18.73 -4.26 10.11
CA VAL A 406 -18.15 -2.94 9.85
C VAL A 406 -16.85 -3.08 9.07
N MET A 407 -16.71 -2.38 7.95
CA MET A 407 -15.45 -2.28 7.22
C MET A 407 -14.78 -0.95 7.56
N SER A 408 -13.69 -1.01 8.36
CA SER A 408 -13.05 0.17 8.94
C SER A 408 -11.97 0.70 8.01
N TRP A 409 -12.22 1.87 7.37
CA TRP A 409 -11.32 2.48 6.40
C TRP A 409 -10.71 3.81 6.85
N ARG A 410 -11.45 4.63 7.63
CA ARG A 410 -11.00 5.94 8.14
C ARG A 410 -9.92 5.84 9.23
N GLY A 411 -9.20 4.74 9.28
CA GLY A 411 -8.23 4.36 10.28
C GLY A 411 -8.68 3.11 11.03
N VAL A 412 -8.10 2.85 12.18
CA VAL A 412 -8.39 1.64 12.98
C VAL A 412 -9.53 1.83 13.98
N ALA A 413 -9.95 3.06 14.24
CA ALA A 413 -10.89 3.40 15.31
C ALA A 413 -12.28 2.78 15.11
N GLY A 414 -12.80 2.78 13.87
CA GLY A 414 -14.11 2.21 13.56
C GLY A 414 -14.18 0.71 13.83
N GLY A 415 -13.13 -0.05 13.45
CA GLY A 415 -13.06 -1.48 13.73
C GLY A 415 -12.95 -1.80 15.22
N LEU A 416 -12.17 -1.01 15.96
CA LEU A 416 -12.08 -1.12 17.42
C LEU A 416 -13.42 -0.82 18.10
N GLU A 417 -14.15 0.19 17.65
CA GLU A 417 -15.48 0.52 18.18
C GLU A 417 -16.48 -0.59 17.88
N ALA A 418 -16.53 -1.10 16.64
CA ALA A 418 -17.39 -2.22 16.27
C ALA A 418 -17.12 -3.45 17.14
N ALA A 419 -15.86 -3.86 17.30
CA ALA A 419 -15.47 -4.99 18.14
C ALA A 419 -15.89 -4.80 19.61
N ARG A 420 -15.74 -3.60 20.18
CA ARG A 420 -16.20 -3.27 21.55
C ARG A 420 -17.71 -3.33 21.70
N LEU A 421 -18.43 -3.06 20.64
CA LEU A 421 -19.90 -3.21 20.59
C LEU A 421 -20.35 -4.65 20.35
N GLY A 422 -19.42 -5.60 20.13
CA GLY A 422 -19.71 -7.01 19.86
C GLY A 422 -20.09 -7.28 18.39
N HIS A 423 -19.67 -6.41 17.46
CA HIS A 423 -19.85 -6.56 16.02
C HIS A 423 -18.57 -6.99 15.35
N ASP A 424 -18.71 -7.80 14.31
CA ASP A 424 -17.58 -8.20 13.47
C ASP A 424 -17.05 -7.01 12.67
N ALA A 425 -15.73 -6.95 12.50
CA ALA A 425 -15.05 -5.91 11.75
C ALA A 425 -14.03 -6.47 10.77
N ILE A 426 -13.91 -5.81 9.62
CA ILE A 426 -12.88 -6.03 8.61
C ILE A 426 -12.02 -4.79 8.55
N MET A 427 -10.71 -4.95 8.72
CA MET A 427 -9.77 -3.86 8.79
C MET A 427 -9.22 -3.51 7.40
N THR A 428 -9.40 -2.25 7.00
CA THR A 428 -8.88 -1.73 5.73
C THR A 428 -8.46 -0.25 5.84
N PRO A 429 -7.70 0.13 6.90
CA PRO A 429 -7.36 1.53 7.12
C PRO A 429 -6.53 2.09 5.95
N TYR A 430 -6.90 3.29 5.47
CA TYR A 430 -6.28 3.91 4.30
C TYR A 430 -4.77 4.07 4.44
N ASP A 431 -4.27 4.29 5.66
CA ASP A 431 -2.83 4.44 5.94
C ASP A 431 -1.98 3.18 5.65
N PHE A 432 -2.62 2.00 5.50
CA PHE A 432 -1.93 0.72 5.30
C PHE A 432 -2.48 -0.12 4.14
N CYS A 433 -3.73 0.10 3.72
CA CYS A 433 -4.45 -0.81 2.84
C CYS A 433 -4.95 -0.20 1.52
N TYR A 434 -4.81 1.14 1.31
CA TYR A 434 -5.28 1.81 0.09
C TYR A 434 -4.18 1.83 -0.97
N LEU A 435 -4.27 0.93 -1.93
CA LEU A 435 -3.24 0.70 -2.94
C LEU A 435 -3.31 1.68 -4.13
N ASP A 436 -4.22 2.64 -4.12
CA ASP A 436 -4.34 3.75 -5.05
C ASP A 436 -3.44 4.95 -4.68
N TYR A 437 -2.75 4.89 -3.53
CA TYR A 437 -1.76 5.88 -3.08
C TYR A 437 -0.43 5.72 -3.83
N TYR A 438 0.40 6.78 -3.81
CA TYR A 438 1.77 6.72 -4.30
C TYR A 438 2.61 5.68 -3.53
N GLN A 439 3.61 5.12 -4.20
CA GLN A 439 4.45 4.07 -3.61
C GLN A 439 5.72 4.59 -2.95
N ASN A 440 6.06 5.86 -3.20
CA ASN A 440 7.16 6.55 -2.53
C ASN A 440 6.86 8.04 -2.41
N GLY A 441 7.59 8.76 -1.52
CA GLY A 441 7.39 10.18 -1.23
C GLY A 441 7.78 11.13 -2.37
N ILE A 442 8.28 10.66 -3.52
CA ILE A 442 8.73 11.52 -4.63
C ILE A 442 7.73 11.41 -5.78
N HIS A 443 6.56 12.04 -5.63
CA HIS A 443 5.43 11.94 -6.53
C HIS A 443 5.77 12.30 -7.98
N ASP A 444 6.61 13.28 -8.21
CA ASP A 444 7.03 13.71 -9.57
C ASP A 444 7.85 12.65 -10.33
N LYS A 445 8.35 11.63 -9.63
CA LYS A 445 9.11 10.51 -10.21
C LYS A 445 8.27 9.25 -10.40
N GLU A 446 7.04 9.24 -9.90
CA GLU A 446 6.13 8.12 -10.14
C GLU A 446 5.66 8.10 -11.59
N PRO A 447 5.60 6.92 -12.24
CA PRO A 447 5.19 6.81 -13.63
C PRO A 447 3.70 7.08 -13.84
N TYR A 448 2.90 7.00 -12.79
CA TYR A 448 1.45 7.13 -12.83
C TYR A 448 0.95 8.16 -11.83
N LEU A 449 -0.13 8.85 -12.21
CA LEU A 449 -0.86 9.74 -11.33
C LEU A 449 -1.68 8.93 -10.32
N CYS A 450 -1.62 9.28 -9.05
CA CYS A 450 -2.39 8.68 -7.97
C CYS A 450 -3.29 9.71 -7.28
N ILE A 451 -4.18 9.26 -6.41
CA ILE A 451 -5.09 10.13 -5.66
C ILE A 451 -4.36 11.02 -4.62
N GLY A 452 -3.20 10.60 -4.17
CA GLY A 452 -2.40 11.24 -3.11
C GLY A 452 -1.89 10.21 -2.11
N GLY A 453 -1.41 10.69 -0.96
CA GLY A 453 -0.88 9.83 0.10
C GLY A 453 0.40 9.08 -0.30
N ASP A 454 1.06 8.48 0.70
CA ASP A 454 2.26 7.67 0.52
C ASP A 454 2.11 6.35 1.25
N LEU A 455 2.19 5.26 0.48
CA LEU A 455 2.05 3.92 1.02
C LEU A 455 3.12 2.98 0.43
N PRO A 456 4.35 3.01 0.95
CA PRO A 456 5.39 2.07 0.54
C PRO A 456 5.11 0.65 1.02
N VAL A 457 5.71 -0.33 0.34
CA VAL A 457 5.55 -1.77 0.64
C VAL A 457 5.84 -2.09 2.10
N GLU A 458 6.88 -1.51 2.68
CA GLU A 458 7.27 -1.71 4.07
C GLU A 458 6.18 -1.27 5.05
N LYS A 459 5.51 -0.14 4.75
CA LYS A 459 4.39 0.36 5.56
C LYS A 459 3.19 -0.60 5.49
N CYS A 460 2.85 -1.13 4.30
CA CYS A 460 1.85 -2.19 4.17
C CYS A 460 2.21 -3.40 5.03
N TYR A 461 3.46 -3.86 4.95
CA TYR A 461 3.95 -5.02 5.70
C TYR A 461 3.94 -4.81 7.22
N SER A 462 4.18 -3.58 7.68
CA SER A 462 4.24 -3.24 9.12
C SER A 462 2.88 -3.32 9.79
N TYR A 463 1.77 -3.32 9.04
CA TYR A 463 0.44 -3.29 9.60
C TYR A 463 0.16 -4.47 10.52
N GLU A 464 -0.42 -4.18 11.69
CA GLU A 464 -0.93 -5.16 12.65
C GLU A 464 -2.41 -4.85 12.95
N PRO A 465 -3.34 -5.69 12.47
CA PRO A 465 -4.77 -5.40 12.58
C PRO A 465 -5.35 -5.57 13.98
N ILE A 466 -4.68 -6.35 14.84
CA ILE A 466 -5.10 -6.55 16.24
C ILE A 466 -4.23 -5.68 17.14
N SER A 467 -4.85 -4.60 17.68
CA SER A 467 -4.19 -3.69 18.62
C SER A 467 -3.83 -4.40 19.93
N GLU A 468 -2.75 -3.97 20.56
CA GLU A 468 -2.27 -4.55 21.84
C GLU A 468 -3.22 -4.28 23.02
N ASP A 469 -4.10 -3.29 22.91
CA ASP A 469 -5.10 -2.94 23.94
C ASP A 469 -6.41 -3.71 23.77
N MET A 470 -6.57 -4.52 22.73
CA MET A 470 -7.77 -5.34 22.54
C MET A 470 -7.76 -6.54 23.48
N SER A 471 -8.88 -6.80 24.12
CA SER A 471 -9.12 -8.09 24.80
C SER A 471 -9.21 -9.23 23.78
N ALA A 472 -9.06 -10.47 24.24
CA ALA A 472 -9.21 -11.63 23.38
C ALA A 472 -10.62 -11.76 22.77
N GLU A 473 -11.66 -11.27 23.46
CA GLU A 473 -13.03 -11.22 22.98
C GLU A 473 -13.18 -10.19 21.86
N GLU A 474 -12.68 -8.97 22.04
CA GLU A 474 -12.68 -7.93 21.01
C GLU A 474 -11.85 -8.37 19.80
N ALA A 475 -10.67 -8.94 19.99
CA ALA A 475 -9.82 -9.46 18.91
C ALA A 475 -10.48 -10.55 18.08
N ALA A 476 -11.38 -11.36 18.67
CA ALA A 476 -12.12 -12.39 17.96
C ALA A 476 -13.15 -11.83 16.96
N HIS A 477 -13.57 -10.58 17.13
CA HIS A 477 -14.44 -9.88 16.18
C HIS A 477 -13.68 -9.29 14.97
N ILE A 478 -12.35 -9.26 14.98
CA ILE A 478 -11.57 -8.86 13.80
C ILE A 478 -11.50 -10.05 12.84
N LEU A 479 -12.37 -10.06 11.83
CA LEU A 479 -12.44 -11.16 10.86
C LEU A 479 -11.19 -11.23 9.98
N GLY A 480 -10.56 -10.10 9.71
CA GLY A 480 -9.35 -10.03 8.89
C GLY A 480 -9.11 -8.65 8.27
N VAL A 481 -8.37 -8.65 7.16
CA VAL A 481 -7.88 -7.44 6.49
C VAL A 481 -8.26 -7.48 5.02
N GLN A 482 -8.49 -6.29 4.44
CA GLN A 482 -8.70 -6.11 3.01
C GLN A 482 -7.76 -5.05 2.45
N ALA A 483 -7.23 -5.30 1.26
CA ALA A 483 -6.55 -4.31 0.43
C ALA A 483 -7.56 -3.63 -0.50
N ASN A 484 -7.56 -2.30 -0.58
CA ASN A 484 -8.47 -1.54 -1.43
C ASN A 484 -7.74 -0.94 -2.63
N LEU A 485 -8.36 -1.02 -3.81
CA LEU A 485 -7.86 -0.45 -5.04
C LEU A 485 -8.96 0.36 -5.73
N TRP A 486 -8.99 1.66 -5.45
CA TRP A 486 -9.86 2.62 -6.08
C TRP A 486 -9.29 3.06 -7.43
N THR A 487 -10.13 3.34 -8.41
CA THR A 487 -9.68 3.44 -9.81
C THR A 487 -9.91 4.80 -10.45
N GLU A 488 -10.07 5.87 -9.67
CA GLU A 488 -10.20 7.24 -10.20
C GLU A 488 -9.09 7.57 -11.21
N TYR A 489 -7.87 7.14 -10.93
CA TYR A 489 -6.70 7.39 -11.76
C TYR A 489 -6.18 6.13 -12.47
N ILE A 490 -6.69 4.95 -12.12
CA ILE A 490 -6.22 3.65 -12.63
C ILE A 490 -7.12 3.20 -13.80
N SER A 491 -6.71 3.48 -15.02
CA SER A 491 -7.52 3.24 -16.22
C SER A 491 -7.03 2.08 -17.10
N THR A 492 -5.93 1.43 -16.75
CA THR A 492 -5.32 0.34 -17.52
C THR A 492 -4.87 -0.80 -16.64
N GLU A 493 -4.83 -2.02 -17.20
CA GLU A 493 -4.31 -3.21 -16.52
C GLU A 493 -2.85 -3.03 -16.06
N ASP A 494 -2.02 -2.39 -16.86
CA ASP A 494 -0.60 -2.12 -16.55
C ASP A 494 -0.46 -1.23 -15.30
N HIS A 495 -1.28 -0.18 -15.20
CA HIS A 495 -1.34 0.68 -14.00
C HIS A 495 -1.94 -0.06 -12.80
N LEU A 496 -2.97 -0.89 -13.01
CA LEU A 496 -3.60 -1.71 -11.97
C LEU A 496 -2.56 -2.57 -11.25
N TYR A 497 -1.77 -3.34 -12.00
CA TYR A 497 -0.76 -4.21 -11.41
C TYR A 497 0.42 -3.45 -10.83
N TYR A 498 0.80 -2.32 -11.42
CA TYR A 498 1.81 -1.45 -10.81
C TYR A 498 1.39 -1.00 -9.41
N GLN A 499 0.14 -0.60 -9.24
CA GLN A 499 -0.38 -0.19 -7.94
C GLN A 499 -0.59 -1.36 -6.98
N LEU A 500 -1.03 -2.49 -7.49
CA LEU A 500 -1.31 -3.68 -6.70
C LEU A 500 -0.02 -4.32 -6.15
N LEU A 501 1.01 -4.48 -6.99
CA LEU A 501 2.20 -5.28 -6.71
C LEU A 501 3.44 -4.40 -6.44
N PRO A 502 4.28 -4.75 -5.47
CA PRO A 502 4.20 -5.89 -4.56
C PRO A 502 3.48 -5.61 -3.22
N ARG A 503 2.70 -4.53 -3.10
CA ARG A 503 2.01 -4.16 -1.84
C ARG A 503 0.97 -5.21 -1.42
N LEU A 504 0.23 -5.80 -2.38
CA LEU A 504 -0.66 -6.92 -2.07
C LEU A 504 0.13 -8.12 -1.54
N THR A 505 1.34 -8.37 -2.05
CA THR A 505 2.21 -9.44 -1.54
C THR A 505 2.56 -9.22 -0.07
N ALA A 506 2.87 -7.97 0.32
CA ALA A 506 3.10 -7.61 1.71
C ALA A 506 1.85 -7.78 2.58
N LEU A 507 0.70 -7.30 2.11
CA LEU A 507 -0.58 -7.45 2.83
C LEU A 507 -1.03 -8.91 2.89
N SER A 508 -0.69 -9.76 1.93
CA SER A 508 -0.99 -11.20 2.01
C SER A 508 -0.31 -11.87 3.21
N GLU A 509 0.93 -11.47 3.58
CA GLU A 509 1.56 -11.94 4.81
C GLU A 509 0.90 -11.37 6.08
N VAL A 510 0.43 -10.13 6.05
CA VAL A 510 -0.37 -9.56 7.15
C VAL A 510 -1.66 -10.36 7.38
N GLN A 511 -2.30 -10.78 6.30
CA GLN A 511 -3.55 -11.54 6.32
C GLN A 511 -3.37 -13.02 6.68
N TRP A 512 -2.23 -13.60 6.32
CA TRP A 512 -1.98 -15.04 6.42
C TRP A 512 -1.14 -15.42 7.65
N CYS A 513 -0.01 -14.71 7.87
CA CYS A 513 0.98 -15.09 8.86
C CYS A 513 0.57 -14.71 10.28
N ASN A 514 0.89 -15.56 11.25
CA ASN A 514 0.87 -15.17 12.65
C ASN A 514 1.85 -14.01 12.90
N LYS A 515 1.55 -13.13 13.86
CA LYS A 515 2.33 -11.92 14.15
C LYS A 515 3.83 -12.20 14.33
N ASP A 516 4.18 -13.29 14.99
CA ASP A 516 5.55 -13.74 15.29
C ASP A 516 6.27 -14.37 14.09
N ARG A 517 5.56 -14.64 13.00
CA ARG A 517 6.13 -15.19 11.75
C ARG A 517 6.44 -14.12 10.72
N LYS A 518 5.96 -12.89 10.92
CA LYS A 518 6.27 -11.74 10.05
C LYS A 518 7.72 -11.33 10.28
N ASP A 519 8.49 -11.25 9.19
CA ASP A 519 9.89 -10.84 9.17
C ASP A 519 10.15 -10.03 7.90
N TRP A 520 10.30 -8.71 8.04
CA TRP A 520 10.52 -7.81 6.93
C TRP A 520 11.80 -8.14 6.15
N LYS A 521 12.87 -8.53 6.84
CA LYS A 521 14.12 -8.88 6.17
C LYS A 521 13.95 -10.11 5.28
N ARG A 522 13.36 -11.19 5.78
CA ARG A 522 13.04 -12.39 4.99
C ARG A 522 12.16 -12.03 3.80
N PHE A 523 11.06 -11.26 4.04
CA PHE A 523 10.13 -10.85 2.99
C PHE A 523 10.84 -10.03 1.90
N SER A 524 11.60 -9.01 2.29
CA SER A 524 12.30 -8.15 1.33
C SER A 524 13.42 -8.89 0.58
N ASP A 525 14.11 -9.82 1.24
CA ASP A 525 15.12 -10.69 0.61
C ASP A 525 14.48 -11.64 -0.42
N SER A 526 13.20 -12.02 -0.26
CA SER A 526 12.44 -12.83 -1.23
C SER A 526 11.90 -12.03 -2.43
N ALA A 527 12.12 -10.71 -2.47
CA ALA A 527 11.54 -9.84 -3.50
C ALA A 527 11.98 -10.21 -4.92
N GLU A 528 13.21 -10.71 -5.08
CA GLU A 528 13.74 -11.17 -6.38
C GLU A 528 12.87 -12.31 -6.95
N GLU A 529 12.56 -13.28 -6.12
CA GLU A 529 11.82 -14.47 -6.50
C GLU A 529 10.38 -14.14 -6.86
N PHE A 530 9.63 -13.43 -6.00
CA PHE A 530 8.24 -13.15 -6.30
C PHE A 530 8.07 -12.11 -7.44
N CYS A 531 8.98 -11.15 -7.61
CA CYS A 531 8.93 -10.26 -8.77
C CYS A 531 9.31 -11.00 -10.08
N THR A 532 10.21 -11.98 -10.02
CA THR A 532 10.47 -12.85 -11.17
C THR A 532 9.23 -13.66 -11.56
N ILE A 533 8.42 -14.09 -10.58
CA ILE A 533 7.13 -14.73 -10.85
C ILE A 533 6.17 -13.76 -11.55
N PHE A 534 6.08 -12.50 -11.11
CA PHE A 534 5.24 -11.48 -11.77
C PHE A 534 5.67 -11.23 -13.22
N ASP A 535 6.99 -11.18 -13.49
CA ASP A 535 7.53 -11.13 -14.86
C ASP A 535 7.05 -12.33 -15.71
N LYS A 536 7.01 -13.55 -15.14
CA LYS A 536 6.52 -14.76 -15.84
C LYS A 536 5.01 -14.76 -16.04
N MET A 537 4.26 -14.19 -15.12
CA MET A 537 2.81 -13.97 -15.26
C MET A 537 2.50 -12.87 -16.29
N GLY A 538 3.45 -12.01 -16.60
CA GLY A 538 3.30 -10.87 -17.51
C GLY A 538 2.69 -9.63 -16.85
N HIS A 539 2.78 -9.50 -15.53
CA HIS A 539 2.26 -8.39 -14.78
C HIS A 539 3.32 -7.32 -14.51
N ASN A 540 2.92 -6.07 -14.62
CA ASN A 540 3.71 -4.93 -14.17
C ASN A 540 3.73 -4.87 -12.62
N TYR A 541 4.75 -4.24 -12.05
CA TYR A 541 4.86 -4.03 -10.61
C TYR A 541 5.77 -2.85 -10.30
N ALA A 542 5.58 -2.22 -9.13
CA ALA A 542 6.46 -1.17 -8.66
C ALA A 542 7.77 -1.75 -8.12
N SER A 543 8.87 -1.18 -8.56
CA SER A 543 10.22 -1.69 -8.23
C SER A 543 10.86 -1.02 -6.99
N TYR A 544 10.13 -0.19 -6.25
CA TYR A 544 10.67 0.55 -5.10
C TYR A 544 11.15 -0.35 -3.96
N ILE A 545 10.62 -1.57 -3.85
CA ILE A 545 11.15 -2.57 -2.91
C ILE A 545 12.65 -2.87 -3.13
N PHE A 546 13.19 -2.57 -4.32
CA PHE A 546 14.61 -2.68 -4.63
C PHE A 546 15.35 -1.35 -4.51
N GLY A 547 14.73 -0.35 -3.89
CA GLY A 547 15.34 0.94 -3.63
C GLY A 547 16.61 0.82 -2.81
N ILE A 548 17.53 1.76 -2.99
CA ILE A 548 18.70 1.89 -2.12
C ILE A 548 18.26 2.69 -0.91
N LEU A 549 18.18 2.02 0.23
CA LEU A 549 18.00 2.66 1.52
C LEU A 549 19.31 3.33 1.93
N HIS A 550 19.22 4.50 2.53
CA HIS A 550 20.37 5.24 3.03
C HIS A 550 20.10 5.80 4.41
N GLU A 551 21.18 5.98 5.15
CA GLU A 551 21.17 6.69 6.43
C GLU A 551 22.35 7.65 6.43
N VAL A 552 22.08 8.90 6.77
CA VAL A 552 23.08 9.96 6.90
C VAL A 552 23.25 10.30 8.37
N LYS A 553 24.49 10.27 8.86
CA LYS A 553 24.82 10.58 10.26
C LYS A 553 25.98 11.56 10.35
N VAL A 554 25.85 12.55 11.21
CA VAL A 554 26.96 13.39 11.61
C VAL A 554 27.82 12.66 12.66
N ASN A 555 29.09 12.45 12.38
CA ASN A 555 30.04 11.92 13.35
C ASN A 555 30.69 13.08 14.13
N ASN A 556 30.23 13.30 15.35
CA ASN A 556 30.66 14.41 16.20
C ASN A 556 32.13 14.30 16.68
N GLU A 557 32.79 13.15 16.54
CA GLU A 557 34.19 12.97 16.94
C GLU A 557 35.14 13.34 15.79
N THR A 558 34.75 13.00 14.57
CA THR A 558 35.57 13.20 13.36
C THR A 558 35.16 14.39 12.52
N HIS A 559 34.03 15.02 12.84
CA HIS A 559 33.41 16.12 12.08
C HIS A 559 33.21 15.79 10.60
N CYS A 560 32.74 14.58 10.34
CA CYS A 560 32.46 14.08 9.00
C CYS A 560 31.01 13.57 8.93
N ILE A 561 30.50 13.48 7.71
CA ILE A 561 29.22 12.81 7.45
C ILE A 561 29.48 11.35 7.12
N GLU A 562 28.78 10.45 7.77
CA GLU A 562 28.78 9.02 7.50
C GLU A 562 27.52 8.63 6.76
N VAL A 563 27.67 8.06 5.56
CA VAL A 563 26.55 7.55 4.76
C VAL A 563 26.62 6.03 4.69
N THR A 564 25.57 5.37 5.11
CA THR A 564 25.39 3.93 4.93
C THR A 564 24.33 3.66 3.87
N LEU A 565 24.58 2.66 3.03
CA LEU A 565 23.68 2.24 1.96
C LEU A 565 23.32 0.78 2.15
N SER A 566 22.07 0.41 1.84
CA SER A 566 21.63 -0.98 1.83
C SER A 566 20.59 -1.22 0.72
N THR A 567 20.46 -2.48 0.31
CA THR A 567 19.42 -2.94 -0.61
C THR A 567 18.83 -4.24 -0.10
N PRO A 568 17.56 -4.54 -0.36
CA PRO A 568 17.00 -5.87 -0.16
C PRO A 568 17.85 -6.94 -0.89
N GLY A 569 17.98 -8.12 -0.28
CA GLY A 569 18.77 -9.23 -0.85
C GLY A 569 20.26 -8.97 -0.96
N ASN A 570 20.80 -7.91 -0.34
CA ASN A 570 22.22 -7.50 -0.43
C ASN A 570 22.73 -7.35 -1.86
N THR A 571 21.90 -6.87 -2.77
CA THR A 571 22.30 -6.58 -4.16
C THR A 571 23.49 -5.60 -4.17
N PRO A 572 24.57 -5.87 -4.96
CA PRO A 572 25.72 -5.01 -4.99
C PRO A 572 25.41 -3.59 -5.43
N ILE A 573 25.81 -2.60 -4.61
CA ILE A 573 25.62 -1.18 -4.89
C ILE A 573 26.90 -0.58 -5.50
N ARG A 574 26.74 0.18 -6.58
CA ARG A 574 27.79 1.01 -7.19
C ARG A 574 27.48 2.48 -6.92
N TYR A 575 28.50 3.29 -6.66
CA TYR A 575 28.30 4.71 -6.37
C TYR A 575 29.40 5.61 -6.92
N THR A 576 29.06 6.89 -7.06
CA THR A 576 29.95 8.00 -7.41
C THR A 576 29.80 9.13 -6.38
N LEU A 577 30.78 10.03 -6.26
CA LEU A 577 30.74 11.20 -5.38
C LEU A 577 30.91 12.51 -6.17
N ASP A 578 30.93 12.46 -7.48
CA ASP A 578 31.12 13.59 -8.39
C ASP A 578 29.86 13.92 -9.21
N GLY A 579 28.74 13.30 -8.86
CA GLY A 579 27.44 13.47 -9.55
C GLY A 579 27.33 12.75 -10.90
N SER A 580 28.36 12.04 -11.34
CA SER A 580 28.27 11.18 -12.53
C SER A 580 27.34 9.97 -12.28
N GLU A 581 26.66 9.49 -13.34
CA GLU A 581 25.81 8.28 -13.23
C GLU A 581 26.67 7.05 -12.94
N PRO A 582 26.37 6.28 -11.86
CA PRO A 582 27.10 5.06 -11.55
C PRO A 582 26.90 3.98 -12.62
N GLY A 583 27.96 3.28 -12.97
CA GLY A 583 27.99 2.19 -13.94
C GLY A 583 28.85 1.02 -13.45
N ALA A 584 29.10 0.06 -14.34
CA ALA A 584 29.85 -1.17 -14.03
C ALA A 584 31.25 -0.92 -13.44
N ASP A 585 31.91 0.16 -13.87
CA ASP A 585 33.26 0.53 -13.43
C ASP A 585 33.27 1.45 -12.21
N SER A 586 32.08 1.91 -11.73
CA SER A 586 31.99 2.79 -10.56
C SER A 586 32.35 2.02 -9.28
N LYS A 587 32.70 2.77 -8.23
CA LYS A 587 33.14 2.23 -6.95
C LYS A 587 32.06 1.31 -6.34
N LEU A 588 32.47 0.11 -5.94
CA LEU A 588 31.61 -0.82 -5.23
C LEU A 588 31.45 -0.36 -3.77
N TYR A 589 30.22 -0.32 -3.30
CA TYR A 589 29.93 -0.08 -1.88
C TYR A 589 30.29 -1.32 -1.05
N THR A 590 31.16 -1.12 -0.05
CA THR A 590 31.63 -2.20 0.83
C THR A 590 31.53 -1.83 2.31
N GLY A 591 30.93 -0.70 2.62
CA GLY A 591 30.76 -0.18 4.00
C GLY A 591 30.60 1.33 4.01
N THR A 592 30.47 1.92 5.19
CA THR A 592 30.18 3.35 5.40
C THR A 592 31.04 4.27 4.52
N ILE A 593 30.40 5.17 3.81
CA ILE A 593 31.02 6.25 3.04
C ILE A 593 31.24 7.42 4.00
N VAL A 594 32.49 7.87 4.14
CA VAL A 594 32.81 9.02 4.98
C VAL A 594 33.03 10.22 4.06
N LEU A 595 32.30 11.31 4.32
CA LEU A 595 32.36 12.56 3.58
C LEU A 595 32.91 13.65 4.50
N ASP A 596 34.00 14.28 4.08
CA ASP A 596 34.64 15.40 4.75
C ASP A 596 34.34 16.76 4.08
N LYS A 597 33.57 16.73 3.00
CA LYS A 597 33.15 17.92 2.23
C LYS A 597 31.90 17.58 1.40
N SER A 598 31.23 18.64 0.99
CA SER A 598 30.06 18.58 0.09
C SER A 598 30.38 17.86 -1.22
N CYS A 599 29.45 17.07 -1.68
CA CYS A 599 29.53 16.32 -2.93
C CYS A 599 28.14 15.93 -3.41
N THR A 600 28.03 15.43 -4.63
CA THR A 600 26.84 14.75 -5.12
C THR A 600 27.08 13.25 -5.11
N LEU A 601 26.48 12.55 -4.17
CA LEU A 601 26.48 11.08 -4.12
C LEU A 601 25.38 10.57 -5.03
N LYS A 602 25.74 9.72 -6.00
CA LYS A 602 24.78 8.91 -6.75
C LYS A 602 25.08 7.44 -6.56
N ALA A 603 24.04 6.64 -6.40
CA ALA A 603 24.18 5.21 -6.23
C ALA A 603 23.14 4.44 -7.07
N THR A 604 23.50 3.24 -7.50
CA THR A 604 22.64 2.31 -8.21
C THR A 604 22.97 0.87 -7.84
N ALA A 605 21.98 -0.02 -7.91
CA ALA A 605 22.16 -1.46 -7.69
C ALA A 605 21.99 -2.21 -9.01
N LEU A 606 22.74 -3.29 -9.21
CA LEU A 606 22.63 -4.14 -10.39
C LEU A 606 21.87 -5.41 -10.04
N ARG A 607 20.71 -5.60 -10.67
CA ARG A 607 19.85 -6.76 -10.49
C ARG A 607 19.45 -7.34 -11.85
N ASN A 608 19.66 -8.65 -12.04
CA ASN A 608 19.34 -9.35 -13.29
C ASN A 608 19.81 -8.60 -14.54
N GLU A 609 21.07 -8.13 -14.53
CA GLU A 609 21.69 -7.34 -15.58
C GLU A 609 21.04 -5.97 -15.85
N LYS A 610 20.07 -5.57 -15.04
CA LYS A 610 19.43 -4.23 -15.08
C LYS A 610 19.85 -3.39 -13.89
N TRP A 611 20.12 -2.12 -14.13
CA TRP A 611 20.36 -1.15 -13.07
C TRP A 611 19.02 -0.78 -12.41
N THR A 612 18.92 -1.05 -11.11
CA THR A 612 17.75 -0.81 -10.29
C THR A 612 18.13 0.05 -9.07
N GLY A 613 17.12 0.66 -8.42
CA GLY A 613 17.35 1.43 -7.21
C GLY A 613 18.31 2.59 -7.45
N ARG A 614 17.82 3.74 -7.90
CA ARG A 614 18.63 4.94 -8.07
C ARG A 614 18.50 5.81 -6.83
N LEU A 615 19.64 6.19 -6.27
CA LEU A 615 19.76 7.19 -5.20
C LEU A 615 20.60 8.36 -5.70
N ALA A 616 20.16 9.58 -5.41
CA ALA A 616 20.96 10.79 -5.63
C ALA A 616 20.77 11.69 -4.40
N ILE A 617 21.89 12.09 -3.79
CA ILE A 617 21.93 13.03 -2.67
C ILE A 617 22.90 14.13 -3.05
N ASP A 618 22.39 15.35 -3.17
CA ASP A 618 23.21 16.54 -3.37
C ASP A 618 23.48 17.17 -2.00
N PHE A 619 24.67 16.91 -1.45
CA PHE A 619 25.07 17.51 -0.19
C PHE A 619 25.37 18.98 -0.38
N ALA A 620 24.71 19.85 0.40
CA ALA A 620 24.81 21.28 0.32
C ALA A 620 26.26 21.78 0.56
N ASP A 621 26.68 22.76 -0.23
CA ASP A 621 27.98 23.39 -0.06
C ASP A 621 27.99 24.30 1.19
N SER A 622 28.73 23.88 2.21
CA SER A 622 28.82 24.57 3.49
C SER A 622 30.17 24.27 4.16
N LYS A 623 30.84 25.31 4.69
CA LYS A 623 32.02 25.17 5.55
C LYS A 623 31.68 24.72 6.98
N ALA A 624 30.39 24.65 7.33
CA ALA A 624 29.88 24.05 8.56
C ALA A 624 29.55 22.58 8.42
N PHE A 625 29.73 22.00 7.23
CA PHE A 625 29.37 20.63 6.89
C PHE A 625 29.95 19.59 7.87
N GLY A 626 29.07 18.82 8.53
CA GLY A 626 29.45 17.81 9.52
C GLY A 626 30.07 18.34 10.81
N GLY A 627 30.18 19.67 10.99
CA GLY A 627 30.83 20.30 12.13
C GLY A 627 29.97 20.24 13.41
N PRO A 628 30.53 20.74 14.55
CA PRO A 628 29.77 20.85 15.78
C PRO A 628 28.62 21.86 15.66
N VAL A 629 27.44 21.46 16.15
CA VAL A 629 26.24 22.31 16.18
C VAL A 629 25.56 22.25 17.53
N THR A 630 25.03 23.37 18.00
CA THR A 630 24.27 23.44 19.26
C THR A 630 22.92 24.10 18.98
N GLY A 631 21.85 23.40 19.25
CA GLY A 631 20.50 23.94 19.22
C GLY A 631 20.22 24.79 20.46
N VAL A 632 19.75 26.02 20.25
CA VAL A 632 19.33 26.95 21.31
C VAL A 632 17.80 27.08 21.31
N GLY A 633 17.20 27.22 20.11
CA GLY A 633 15.76 27.19 19.92
C GLY A 633 15.18 25.82 20.20
N ILE A 634 13.87 25.77 20.52
CA ILE A 634 13.15 24.51 20.78
C ILE A 634 12.14 24.29 19.66
N PRO A 635 12.36 23.33 18.78
CA PRO A 635 11.41 23.00 17.71
C PRO A 635 10.11 22.39 18.24
N VAL A 636 9.07 22.43 17.40
CA VAL A 636 7.81 21.74 17.65
C VAL A 636 8.07 20.24 17.76
N LYS A 637 7.59 19.60 18.83
CA LYS A 637 7.88 18.19 19.14
C LYS A 637 7.64 17.22 17.96
N LYS A 638 6.64 17.47 17.14
CA LYS A 638 6.34 16.65 15.96
C LYS A 638 7.40 16.77 14.86
N TYR A 639 8.14 17.89 14.82
CA TYR A 639 9.08 18.26 13.75
C TYR A 639 10.49 18.52 14.31
N THR A 640 10.95 17.70 15.25
CA THR A 640 12.29 17.79 15.84
C THR A 640 13.32 16.93 15.10
N TYR A 641 12.86 15.79 14.55
CA TYR A 641 13.72 14.82 13.86
C TYR A 641 15.08 14.62 14.54
N ASN A 642 16.19 14.81 13.81
CA ASN A 642 17.56 14.70 14.33
C ASN A 642 18.16 16.06 14.75
N TYR A 643 17.33 17.05 15.11
CA TYR A 643 17.77 18.37 15.54
C TYR A 643 18.80 18.30 16.69
N PRO A 644 19.92 19.07 16.67
CA PRO A 644 20.26 20.06 15.64
C PRO A 644 21.15 19.53 14.49
N TYR A 645 21.47 18.23 14.46
CA TYR A 645 22.46 17.64 13.55
C TYR A 645 22.04 17.64 12.08
N ASN A 646 20.75 17.55 11.80
CA ASN A 646 20.20 17.65 10.44
C ASN A 646 20.35 19.06 9.82
N LEU A 647 20.81 20.05 10.59
CA LEU A 647 21.03 21.41 10.08
C LEU A 647 22.43 21.60 9.49
N ILE A 648 23.30 20.59 9.57
CA ILE A 648 24.70 20.64 9.11
C ILE A 648 25.13 19.31 8.44
N ASP A 649 24.18 18.42 8.15
CA ASP A 649 24.48 17.14 7.48
C ASP A 649 24.54 17.28 5.95
N GLY A 650 24.21 18.46 5.44
CA GLY A 650 24.23 18.79 4.03
C GLY A 650 23.04 18.25 3.23
N VAL A 651 22.11 17.54 3.85
CA VAL A 651 20.94 17.00 3.16
C VAL A 651 19.87 18.07 3.02
N ARG A 652 19.51 18.37 1.78
CA ARG A 652 18.44 19.33 1.50
C ARG A 652 17.08 18.63 1.60
N GLY A 653 16.14 19.29 2.25
CA GLY A 653 14.79 18.78 2.39
C GLY A 653 14.05 18.71 1.06
N GLU A 654 13.24 17.68 0.90
CA GLU A 654 12.34 17.49 -0.25
C GLU A 654 11.13 18.44 -0.18
N ASN A 655 10.29 18.45 -1.23
CA ASN A 655 9.09 19.30 -1.30
C ASN A 655 7.93 18.80 -0.40
N ASP A 656 8.27 18.24 0.76
CA ASP A 656 7.33 17.85 1.82
C ASP A 656 8.03 17.99 3.18
N TYR A 657 7.49 18.82 4.05
CA TYR A 657 8.06 19.02 5.40
C TYR A 657 7.80 17.84 6.36
N GLY A 658 7.06 16.83 5.92
CA GLY A 658 6.82 15.58 6.67
C GLY A 658 7.89 14.51 6.49
N THR A 659 8.87 14.68 5.59
CA THR A 659 9.86 13.66 5.20
C THR A 659 10.99 13.42 6.18
N GLY A 660 11.18 14.29 7.17
CA GLY A 660 12.17 14.08 8.23
C GLY A 660 13.44 14.95 8.11
N GLU A 661 13.60 15.74 7.03
CA GLU A 661 14.72 16.66 6.84
C GLU A 661 14.42 18.07 7.40
N TRP A 662 13.16 18.40 7.67
CA TRP A 662 12.71 19.74 8.02
C TRP A 662 12.47 19.90 9.53
N VAL A 663 13.17 20.81 10.16
CA VAL A 663 12.93 21.23 11.56
C VAL A 663 11.91 22.34 11.61
N GLY A 664 10.79 22.15 12.31
CA GLY A 664 9.67 23.10 12.38
C GLY A 664 9.68 23.96 13.65
N MET A 665 9.61 25.28 13.48
CA MET A 665 9.42 26.27 14.55
C MET A 665 8.03 26.88 14.45
N PHE A 666 7.36 27.13 15.59
CA PHE A 666 6.07 27.80 15.65
C PHE A 666 6.00 28.74 16.85
N ASP A 667 5.67 30.00 16.60
CA ASP A 667 5.60 31.05 17.63
C ASP A 667 6.86 31.14 18.51
N ALA A 668 8.01 30.78 17.94
CA ALA A 668 9.32 30.79 18.57
C ALA A 668 10.42 30.97 17.53
N ASP A 669 11.49 31.66 17.89
CA ASP A 669 12.64 31.86 17.01
C ASP A 669 13.40 30.53 16.80
N PHE A 670 13.82 30.30 15.55
CA PHE A 670 14.92 29.42 15.25
C PHE A 670 16.21 30.00 15.77
N ASP A 671 17.03 29.24 16.51
CA ASP A 671 18.28 29.73 17.10
C ASP A 671 19.28 28.57 17.23
N VAL A 672 20.41 28.67 16.54
CA VAL A 672 21.46 27.64 16.55
C VAL A 672 22.84 28.29 16.56
N ILE A 673 23.82 27.57 17.11
CA ILE A 673 25.23 27.90 17.08
C ILE A 673 25.97 26.82 16.31
N VAL A 674 26.70 27.20 15.27
CA VAL A 674 27.56 26.30 14.49
C VAL A 674 29.03 26.67 14.72
N GLU A 675 29.89 25.66 14.87
CA GLU A 675 31.33 25.82 14.96
C GLU A 675 31.97 25.59 13.58
N VAL A 676 32.92 26.40 13.21
CA VAL A 676 33.61 26.36 11.92
C VAL A 676 35.12 26.53 12.12
N ASP A 677 35.93 26.35 11.07
CA ASP A 677 37.38 26.50 11.14
C ASP A 677 37.75 27.99 11.30
N PRO A 678 38.38 28.42 12.42
CA PRO A 678 38.76 29.80 12.62
C PRO A 678 39.89 30.28 11.68
N GLU A 679 40.58 29.40 10.97
CA GLU A 679 41.60 29.75 9.99
C GLU A 679 41.02 30.11 8.62
N ASP A 680 39.75 29.74 8.39
CA ASP A 680 39.00 30.11 7.19
C ASP A 680 38.38 31.50 7.27
N THR A 681 37.94 32.02 6.12
CA THR A 681 37.18 33.27 6.01
C THR A 681 35.79 33.01 5.49
N TYR A 682 34.82 33.80 5.93
CA TYR A 682 33.41 33.64 5.67
C TYR A 682 32.79 34.95 5.20
N THR A 683 31.86 34.90 4.27
CA THR A 683 31.23 36.08 3.65
C THR A 683 29.71 36.05 3.64
N CYS A 684 29.10 34.87 3.86
CA CYS A 684 27.64 34.74 3.90
C CYS A 684 27.18 33.52 4.70
N MET A 685 25.92 33.57 5.13
CA MET A 685 25.15 32.49 5.67
C MET A 685 23.89 32.33 4.83
N THR A 686 23.55 31.11 4.46
CA THR A 686 22.28 30.76 3.80
C THR A 686 21.48 29.82 4.69
N LEU A 687 20.22 30.16 4.90
CA LEU A 687 19.25 29.33 5.61
C LEU A 687 18.31 28.68 4.56
N GLY A 688 18.32 27.37 4.48
CA GLY A 688 17.37 26.61 3.67
C GLY A 688 16.03 26.52 4.39
N THR A 689 14.94 26.87 3.71
CA THR A 689 13.60 26.88 4.30
C THR A 689 12.56 26.30 3.34
N PHE A 690 11.35 26.05 3.86
CA PHE A 690 10.21 25.55 3.11
C PHE A 690 9.06 26.55 3.10
N ILE A 691 8.36 26.65 1.99
CA ILE A 691 7.14 27.46 1.83
C ILE A 691 6.02 26.58 1.34
N GLU A 692 4.90 26.56 2.07
CA GLU A 692 3.64 25.99 1.62
C GLU A 692 2.50 26.98 1.87
N ARG A 693 2.00 27.57 0.78
CA ARG A 693 1.07 28.71 0.83
C ARG A 693 -0.35 28.35 1.26
N GLU A 694 -0.76 27.11 1.09
CA GLU A 694 -2.07 26.63 1.52
C GLU A 694 -2.07 26.22 2.99
N ASP A 695 -0.93 25.79 3.51
CA ASP A 695 -0.67 25.59 4.93
C ASP A 695 0.05 26.83 5.52
N ASP A 696 0.21 26.86 6.82
CA ASP A 696 0.75 28.03 7.52
C ASP A 696 2.28 28.15 7.46
N VAL A 697 2.94 27.65 6.39
CA VAL A 697 4.40 27.49 6.31
C VAL A 697 4.99 28.56 5.40
N PHE A 698 5.84 29.42 5.98
CA PHE A 698 6.48 30.52 5.27
C PHE A 698 7.95 30.65 5.68
N GLY A 699 8.74 31.35 4.84
CA GLY A 699 10.11 31.73 5.17
C GLY A 699 10.18 32.67 6.37
N PRO A 700 11.39 33.01 6.84
CA PRO A 700 11.56 33.88 8.00
C PRO A 700 11.17 35.34 7.69
N SER A 701 10.67 36.06 8.71
CA SER A 701 10.48 37.51 8.63
C SER A 701 11.79 38.27 8.85
N ARG A 702 12.74 37.67 9.57
CA ARG A 702 14.00 38.27 9.94
C ARG A 702 15.06 37.20 10.18
N ILE A 703 16.30 37.45 9.76
CA ILE A 703 17.47 36.65 10.10
C ILE A 703 18.53 37.56 10.68
N VAL A 704 19.15 37.14 11.78
CA VAL A 704 20.28 37.81 12.42
C VAL A 704 21.44 36.84 12.54
N VAL A 705 22.62 37.27 12.09
CA VAL A 705 23.84 36.47 12.17
C VAL A 705 24.82 37.13 13.15
N TYR A 706 25.34 36.33 14.07
CA TYR A 706 26.34 36.72 15.03
C TYR A 706 27.62 35.91 14.83
N ALA A 707 28.78 36.48 15.19
CA ALA A 707 30.06 35.80 15.20
C ALA A 707 30.71 35.86 16.59
N SER A 708 31.49 34.84 16.94
CA SER A 708 32.23 34.74 18.20
C SER A 708 33.50 33.90 18.03
N ASP A 709 34.56 34.25 18.76
CA ASP A 709 35.78 33.45 18.81
C ASP A 709 35.82 32.46 20.01
N ASN A 710 34.95 32.67 21.00
CA ASN A 710 34.94 31.86 22.24
C ASN A 710 33.61 31.13 22.53
N GLY A 711 32.60 31.30 21.68
CA GLY A 711 31.29 30.66 21.80
C GLY A 711 30.37 31.26 22.88
N THR A 712 30.76 32.36 23.52
CA THR A 712 30.01 33.04 24.59
C THR A 712 29.74 34.51 24.28
N ASP A 713 30.76 35.22 23.79
CA ASP A 713 30.67 36.63 23.48
C ASP A 713 30.33 36.82 21.99
N PHE A 714 29.06 36.84 21.69
CA PHE A 714 28.56 36.99 20.32
C PHE A 714 28.36 38.45 19.96
N ARG A 715 28.92 38.88 18.81
CA ARG A 715 28.67 40.18 18.18
C ARG A 715 27.80 40.01 16.94
N GLN A 716 26.81 40.84 16.80
CA GLN A 716 26.00 40.89 15.56
C GLN A 716 26.89 41.37 14.40
N ILE A 717 26.87 40.65 13.30
CA ILE A 717 27.64 40.98 12.09
C ILE A 717 26.74 41.32 10.89
N ALA A 718 25.51 40.76 10.86
CA ALA A 718 24.53 41.06 9.82
C ALA A 718 23.09 40.84 10.30
N GLU A 719 22.17 41.50 9.63
CA GLU A 719 20.73 41.37 9.84
C GLU A 719 19.99 41.67 8.54
N GLU A 720 19.01 40.83 8.18
CA GLU A 720 18.12 41.02 7.03
C GLU A 720 16.68 40.78 7.43
N THR A 721 15.77 41.54 6.82
CA THR A 721 14.33 41.37 6.98
C THR A 721 13.68 41.01 5.66
N TYR A 722 12.66 40.14 5.72
CA TYR A 722 12.03 39.59 4.52
C TYR A 722 10.51 39.80 4.56
N GLU A 723 9.97 40.16 3.41
CA GLU A 723 8.53 40.18 3.19
C GLU A 723 8.01 38.75 3.08
N MET A 724 6.79 38.50 3.60
CA MET A 724 6.15 37.21 3.44
C MET A 724 5.84 36.93 1.97
N ALA A 725 6.05 35.68 1.55
CA ALA A 725 5.72 35.26 0.20
C ALA A 725 4.23 35.56 -0.13
N GLY A 726 3.99 36.14 -1.33
CA GLY A 726 2.65 36.54 -1.76
C GLY A 726 1.77 35.32 -2.18
N PRO A 727 0.50 35.56 -2.52
CA PRO A 727 -0.43 34.48 -2.91
C PRO A 727 -0.13 33.85 -4.29
N VAL A 728 0.79 34.45 -5.05
CA VAL A 728 1.17 33.97 -6.38
C VAL A 728 2.55 33.33 -6.33
N GLY A 729 2.67 32.13 -6.86
CA GLY A 729 3.91 31.34 -6.91
C GLY A 729 3.63 29.85 -6.75
N PRO A 730 4.65 28.99 -6.73
CA PRO A 730 4.49 27.58 -6.44
C PRO A 730 3.77 27.38 -5.11
N GLU A 731 2.85 26.43 -5.04
CA GLU A 731 2.14 26.06 -3.81
C GLU A 731 3.14 25.62 -2.75
N ARG A 732 4.05 24.73 -3.12
CA ARG A 732 5.14 24.20 -2.31
C ARG A 732 6.49 24.49 -2.97
N CYS A 733 7.46 24.93 -2.20
CA CYS A 733 8.84 25.05 -2.67
C CYS A 733 9.85 25.21 -1.53
N ALA A 734 11.03 24.62 -1.71
CA ALA A 734 12.21 25.02 -0.94
C ALA A 734 12.63 26.45 -1.32
N ALA A 735 13.12 27.21 -0.36
CA ALA A 735 13.55 28.59 -0.55
C ALA A 735 14.78 28.89 0.30
N ASP A 736 15.79 29.48 -0.33
CA ASP A 736 17.06 29.88 0.34
C ASP A 736 17.04 31.35 0.70
N TYR A 737 17.37 31.66 1.95
CA TYR A 737 17.52 33.01 2.47
C TYR A 737 18.98 33.28 2.82
N THR A 738 19.64 34.10 2.02
CA THR A 738 21.08 34.42 2.19
C THR A 738 21.31 35.77 2.83
N VAL A 739 22.07 35.77 3.90
CA VAL A 739 22.55 36.98 4.59
C VAL A 739 24.03 37.13 4.31
N THR A 740 24.43 38.26 3.73
CA THR A 740 25.82 38.57 3.41
C THR A 740 26.46 39.51 4.47
N PHE A 741 27.75 39.36 4.72
CA PHE A 741 28.50 40.19 5.65
C PHE A 741 29.94 40.41 5.15
N PRO A 742 30.65 41.45 5.64
CA PRO A 742 32.07 41.62 5.32
C PRO A 742 32.88 40.38 5.67
N GLU A 743 33.89 40.06 4.85
CA GLU A 743 34.79 38.93 5.08
C GLU A 743 35.30 38.92 6.53
N ILE A 744 35.12 37.80 7.20
CA ILE A 744 35.45 37.63 8.62
C ILE A 744 35.95 36.21 8.88
N SER A 745 36.93 36.09 9.78
CA SER A 745 37.27 34.83 10.44
C SER A 745 36.61 34.80 11.81
N ALA A 746 36.01 33.67 12.16
CA ALA A 746 35.39 33.40 13.47
C ALA A 746 35.34 31.91 13.72
N LYS A 747 35.30 31.51 14.97
CA LYS A 747 35.14 30.08 15.33
C LYS A 747 33.68 29.66 15.44
N TYR A 748 32.80 30.60 15.80
CA TYR A 748 31.37 30.29 16.01
C TYR A 748 30.49 31.29 15.27
N PHE A 749 29.45 30.79 14.61
CA PHE A 749 28.35 31.61 14.12
C PHE A 749 27.07 31.21 14.85
N ARG A 750 26.30 32.20 15.34
CA ARG A 750 24.95 32.02 15.84
C ARG A 750 23.98 32.60 14.84
N VAL A 751 23.00 31.77 14.44
CA VAL A 751 21.98 32.13 13.47
C VAL A 751 20.63 32.13 14.18
N GLN A 752 19.96 33.28 14.15
CA GLN A 752 18.60 33.45 14.65
C GLN A 752 17.69 33.81 13.49
N ALA A 753 16.57 33.09 13.33
CA ALA A 753 15.54 33.37 12.35
C ALA A 753 14.17 33.44 13.01
N THR A 754 13.44 34.52 12.78
CA THR A 754 12.13 34.79 13.37
C THR A 754 11.05 34.43 12.36
N PRO A 755 10.06 33.57 12.69
CA PRO A 755 8.88 33.34 11.86
C PRO A 755 8.05 34.61 11.66
N HIS A 756 7.18 34.66 10.66
CA HIS A 756 6.22 35.74 10.57
C HIS A 756 5.18 35.64 11.71
N PRO A 757 4.92 36.74 12.46
CA PRO A 757 4.05 36.71 13.62
C PRO A 757 2.58 36.55 13.26
N GLU A 758 2.18 36.93 12.05
CA GLU A 758 0.80 36.88 11.57
C GLU A 758 0.73 36.49 10.09
N LEU A 759 -0.15 35.54 9.78
CA LEU A 759 -0.47 35.19 8.40
C LEU A 759 -1.29 36.30 7.72
N PRO A 760 -1.09 36.54 6.41
CA PRO A 760 -1.63 37.70 5.70
C PRO A 760 -3.14 37.59 5.50
N SER A 761 -3.78 38.73 5.16
CA SER A 761 -5.25 38.82 5.02
C SER A 761 -5.86 37.93 3.94
N TRP A 762 -5.09 37.47 2.98
CA TRP A 762 -5.54 36.56 1.93
C TRP A 762 -5.49 35.08 2.36
N HIS A 763 -4.79 34.76 3.45
CA HIS A 763 -4.66 33.37 3.92
C HIS A 763 -5.90 32.91 4.69
N LYS A 764 -6.28 31.62 4.55
CA LYS A 764 -7.43 31.03 5.26
C LYS A 764 -7.36 31.14 6.79
N ARG A 765 -6.14 31.11 7.36
CA ARG A 765 -5.85 31.24 8.81
C ARG A 765 -5.22 32.59 9.18
N ARG A 766 -5.63 33.65 8.49
CA ARG A 766 -5.13 35.03 8.73
C ARG A 766 -5.07 35.39 10.22
N GLY A 767 -4.02 36.09 10.62
CA GLY A 767 -3.83 36.59 11.98
C GLY A 767 -3.30 35.57 12.99
N THR A 768 -3.00 34.33 12.54
CA THR A 768 -2.25 33.36 13.34
C THR A 768 -0.75 33.39 12.96
N PRO A 769 0.18 32.98 13.86
CA PRO A 769 1.59 32.87 13.52
C PRO A 769 1.83 31.87 12.37
N ALA A 770 2.91 32.09 11.58
CA ALA A 770 3.38 31.15 10.59
C ALA A 770 4.32 30.11 11.21
N TYR A 771 4.36 28.90 10.63
CA TYR A 771 5.46 27.98 10.84
C TYR A 771 6.69 28.42 10.03
N LEU A 772 7.88 28.20 10.59
CA LEU A 772 9.16 28.25 9.89
C LEU A 772 9.78 26.86 9.89
N PHE A 773 9.96 26.27 8.72
CA PHE A 773 10.69 25.02 8.55
C PHE A 773 12.07 25.27 7.98
N VAL A 774 13.09 24.64 8.56
CA VAL A 774 14.51 24.80 8.21
C VAL A 774 15.12 23.40 7.98
N ASP A 775 15.85 23.22 6.86
CA ASP A 775 16.60 22.00 6.57
C ASP A 775 18.10 22.16 6.86
N GLU A 776 18.72 23.27 6.44
CA GLU A 776 20.17 23.40 6.46
C GLU A 776 20.63 24.82 6.80
N VAL A 777 21.76 24.93 7.53
CA VAL A 777 22.49 26.16 7.82
C VAL A 777 23.83 26.14 7.08
N MET A 778 23.93 26.85 6.00
CA MET A 778 25.13 26.89 5.14
C MET A 778 25.96 28.12 5.40
N ILE A 779 27.20 27.94 5.88
CA ILE A 779 28.18 29.01 6.08
C ILE A 779 29.23 28.96 4.96
N ARG A 780 29.46 30.08 4.28
CA ARG A 780 30.38 30.14 3.13
C ARG A 780 31.34 31.33 3.22
#